data_6a15b63436090cb5aa2c2610d3e1b925
#
_entry.id   6a15b63436090cb5aa2c2610d3e1b925
#
_cell.length_a   1.000
_cell.length_b   1.000
_cell.length_c   1.000
_cell.angle_alpha   90.00
_cell.angle_beta   90.00
_cell.angle_gamma   90.00
#
_symmetry.space_group_name_H-M   'P 1'
#
loop_
_entity.id
_entity.type
_entity.pdbx_description
1 polymer ?
#
loop_
_entity_poly.entity_id
_entity_poly.type
_entity_poly.pdbx_seq_one_letter_code
_entity_poly.pdbx_strand_id
1 'polypeptide(L)'
;MSEIVNVAEIFGKNVFNETVMKERLPKSVFKKMKKTIEDGAELDPSIADVVAHAMKDWAIERGATHYTHWFQPLTGVTAEKHDSFISAPDAEGKVIMEFSGKELIKGEPDASSFPSGGLRATFEARGYTAWDCTSPAFLREDACGVTLCIPTAFCSYTGEALDQKTPLLRSMQAIDEQSLRILRLFGNTTAKRVCPSVGPEQEYFIVDRQKYLQRKDLIYTGRTLFGAMPPKGQELDDHYFGAIRERIGAYMKAVNEELWKLGVTAKTQHNEVAPAQHELAPIYDQANLAVDHNQMVMETLKKVAGRQGLTCLLHEKPFAGVNGSGKHNNWSLTSDDGVNLLNPGDTPHENIQFLLVLACILKAVDIHADLLRESAADIGNDHRLGANEAPPAIISVFLGEQLEDVIDQLCSTGEATHSKSGGTLRTGVATLPDLDKDATDRNRTSPFAFTGNKFEFRMVGSSDSVAPANVVLNTIVAEAFKEAADELEKADDFDTAVHDMIKKLLRDHKHIIFNGNGYSDAWVEEAERRGLPNIRSMVDAIPALTTEKAVKLYESFGVFTRAELESRAEVEYEAYGKMINIEARTMIDMASKQIIPAVIKYTTQLAGSLAAVKAACPEADTSVQAELLTETSALLSDMKVALAALIDITEEAACVDGVETQARVYHEKVVPAMAALRTPADKLEMIVDKDLWPFPSYGDLIFEV
;
A
#
# COMPACT_ATOMS: atom_id res chain seq x y z
N MET A 1 13.57 10.90 33.02
CA MET A 1 12.97 9.55 33.06
C MET A 1 11.75 9.63 32.19
N SER A 2 11.68 8.83 31.11
CA SER A 2 10.47 8.74 30.27
C SER A 2 9.32 8.27 31.14
N GLU A 3 8.17 8.91 31.07
CA GLU A 3 6.94 8.43 31.70
C GLU A 3 6.71 6.96 31.31
N ILE A 4 6.37 6.13 32.30
CA ILE A 4 6.03 4.73 32.07
C ILE A 4 4.64 4.73 31.43
N VAL A 5 4.56 4.35 30.18
CA VAL A 5 3.29 4.25 29.44
C VAL A 5 2.63 2.91 29.77
N ASN A 6 1.42 2.94 30.31
CA ASN A 6 0.59 1.75 30.43
C ASN A 6 -0.30 1.61 29.18
N VAL A 7 0.08 0.71 28.30
CA VAL A 7 -0.62 0.51 26.99
C VAL A 7 -2.11 0.20 27.20
N ALA A 8 -2.46 -0.62 28.20
CA ALA A 8 -3.85 -0.98 28.47
C ALA A 8 -4.73 0.22 28.88
N GLU A 9 -4.14 1.25 29.49
CA GLU A 9 -4.85 2.47 29.89
C GLU A 9 -5.01 3.48 28.74
N ILE A 10 -4.09 3.48 27.78
CA ILE A 10 -4.13 4.46 26.67
C ILE A 10 -4.78 3.90 25.41
N PHE A 11 -4.89 2.57 25.25
CA PHE A 11 -5.39 1.94 24.05
C PHE A 11 -6.85 2.34 23.77
N GLY A 12 -7.09 2.88 22.57
CA GLY A 12 -8.41 3.34 22.13
C GLY A 12 -8.95 4.57 22.90
N LYS A 13 -8.11 5.29 23.65
CA LYS A 13 -8.51 6.48 24.43
C LYS A 13 -9.16 7.55 23.55
N ASN A 14 -8.69 7.67 22.31
CA ASN A 14 -9.15 8.66 21.35
C ASN A 14 -10.16 8.09 20.33
N VAL A 15 -10.82 6.96 20.64
CA VAL A 15 -11.77 6.30 19.76
C VAL A 15 -13.18 6.34 20.37
N PHE A 16 -14.19 6.70 19.60
CA PHE A 16 -15.59 6.60 19.99
C PHE A 16 -16.06 5.15 19.84
N ASN A 17 -15.49 4.29 20.68
CA ASN A 17 -15.67 2.84 20.69
C ASN A 17 -16.94 2.40 21.45
N GLU A 18 -17.18 1.08 21.49
CA GLU A 18 -18.34 0.50 22.18
C GLU A 18 -18.41 0.89 23.66
N THR A 19 -17.27 1.00 24.34
CA THR A 19 -17.22 1.42 25.75
C THR A 19 -17.72 2.85 25.92
N VAL A 20 -17.23 3.78 25.10
CA VAL A 20 -17.67 5.18 25.08
C VAL A 20 -19.14 5.28 24.69
N MET A 21 -19.59 4.55 23.68
CA MET A 21 -20.99 4.51 23.26
C MET A 21 -21.90 4.03 24.38
N LYS A 22 -21.50 2.99 25.12
CA LYS A 22 -22.25 2.43 26.26
C LYS A 22 -22.37 3.41 27.42
N GLU A 23 -21.35 4.23 27.64
CA GLU A 23 -21.34 5.26 28.71
C GLU A 23 -22.18 6.49 28.31
N ARG A 24 -22.19 6.87 27.05
CA ARG A 24 -22.76 8.14 26.57
C ARG A 24 -24.16 8.03 25.97
N LEU A 25 -24.53 6.88 25.43
CA LEU A 25 -25.83 6.71 24.78
C LEU A 25 -26.89 6.15 25.72
N PRO A 26 -28.15 6.56 25.57
CA PRO A 26 -29.26 5.88 26.22
C PRO A 26 -29.27 4.38 25.91
N LYS A 27 -29.64 3.54 26.88
CA LYS A 27 -29.56 2.06 26.71
C LYS A 27 -30.25 1.52 25.45
N SER A 28 -31.38 2.12 25.05
CA SER A 28 -32.10 1.71 23.84
C SER A 28 -31.36 2.08 22.57
N VAL A 29 -30.74 3.27 22.52
CA VAL A 29 -29.94 3.76 21.40
C VAL A 29 -28.65 2.94 21.29
N PHE A 30 -27.96 2.70 22.40
CA PHE A 30 -26.77 1.85 22.43
C PHE A 30 -27.04 0.43 21.88
N LYS A 31 -28.16 -0.20 22.27
CA LYS A 31 -28.53 -1.52 21.75
C LYS A 31 -28.77 -1.51 20.24
N LYS A 32 -29.46 -0.46 19.73
CA LYS A 32 -29.66 -0.30 18.28
C LYS A 32 -28.33 -0.07 17.57
N MET A 33 -27.48 0.83 18.08
CA MET A 33 -26.18 1.12 17.50
C MET A 33 -25.27 -0.10 17.46
N LYS A 34 -25.20 -0.85 18.57
CA LYS A 34 -24.45 -2.10 18.63
C LYS A 34 -24.92 -3.11 17.59
N LYS A 35 -26.23 -3.28 17.44
CA LYS A 35 -26.81 -4.16 16.42
C LYS A 35 -26.49 -3.68 15.01
N THR A 36 -26.57 -2.38 14.73
CA THR A 36 -26.18 -1.77 13.44
C THR A 36 -24.74 -2.12 13.08
N ILE A 37 -23.80 -2.02 14.02
CA ILE A 37 -22.39 -2.36 13.83
C ILE A 37 -22.21 -3.88 13.61
N GLU A 38 -22.84 -4.71 14.44
CA GLU A 38 -22.75 -6.17 14.34
C GLU A 38 -23.34 -6.70 13.04
N ASP A 39 -24.47 -6.14 12.60
CA ASP A 39 -25.15 -6.52 11.35
C ASP A 39 -24.47 -5.88 10.12
N GLY A 40 -23.55 -4.91 10.26
CA GLY A 40 -22.98 -4.12 9.17
C GLY A 40 -24.03 -3.33 8.39
N ALA A 41 -25.03 -2.81 9.10
CA ALA A 41 -26.16 -2.10 8.54
C ALA A 41 -25.96 -0.57 8.55
N GLU A 42 -26.81 0.15 7.82
CA GLU A 42 -26.84 1.61 7.83
C GLU A 42 -27.27 2.20 9.19
N LEU A 43 -26.79 3.40 9.49
CA LEU A 43 -27.19 4.13 10.69
C LEU A 43 -28.70 4.45 10.62
N ASP A 44 -29.48 3.95 11.60
CA ASP A 44 -30.91 4.27 11.71
C ASP A 44 -31.11 5.79 11.91
N PRO A 45 -31.78 6.47 10.96
CA PRO A 45 -32.02 7.91 11.05
C PRO A 45 -32.70 8.33 12.36
N SER A 46 -33.48 7.45 12.98
CA SER A 46 -34.20 7.76 14.24
C SER A 46 -33.29 7.92 15.45
N ILE A 47 -32.05 7.45 15.38
CA ILE A 47 -31.08 7.58 16.48
C ILE A 47 -29.88 8.48 16.10
N ALA A 48 -29.76 8.90 14.85
CA ALA A 48 -28.61 9.63 14.35
C ALA A 48 -28.30 10.92 15.12
N ASP A 49 -29.31 11.73 15.45
CA ASP A 49 -29.11 12.94 16.24
C ASP A 49 -28.59 12.64 17.66
N VAL A 50 -29.12 11.60 18.30
CA VAL A 50 -28.67 11.22 19.66
C VAL A 50 -27.21 10.74 19.62
N VAL A 51 -26.83 9.98 18.61
CA VAL A 51 -25.44 9.52 18.42
C VAL A 51 -24.53 10.71 18.12
N ALA A 52 -24.94 11.60 17.23
CA ALA A 52 -24.16 12.80 16.87
C ALA A 52 -23.91 13.70 18.09
N HIS A 53 -24.94 13.97 18.90
CA HIS A 53 -24.80 14.77 20.13
C HIS A 53 -23.82 14.12 21.12
N ALA A 54 -23.96 12.81 21.36
CA ALA A 54 -23.06 12.09 22.27
C ALA A 54 -21.61 12.10 21.78
N MET A 55 -21.41 11.93 20.47
CA MET A 55 -20.10 11.99 19.81
C MET A 55 -19.46 13.38 19.93
N LYS A 56 -20.23 14.43 19.65
CA LYS A 56 -19.80 15.83 19.80
C LYS A 56 -19.42 16.15 21.25
N ASP A 57 -20.29 15.83 22.23
CA ASP A 57 -20.03 16.14 23.64
C ASP A 57 -18.77 15.40 24.13
N TRP A 58 -18.62 14.13 23.76
CA TRP A 58 -17.40 13.36 24.03
C TRP A 58 -16.14 14.00 23.42
N ALA A 59 -16.23 14.50 22.19
CA ALA A 59 -15.11 15.14 21.50
C ALA A 59 -14.75 16.48 22.14
N ILE A 60 -15.73 17.35 22.44
CA ILE A 60 -15.54 18.66 23.06
C ILE A 60 -14.92 18.54 24.46
N GLU A 61 -15.36 17.59 25.29
CA GLU A 61 -14.77 17.31 26.60
C GLU A 61 -13.28 16.95 26.52
N ARG A 62 -12.82 16.48 25.36
CA ARG A 62 -11.41 16.14 25.06
C ARG A 62 -10.68 17.24 24.29
N GLY A 63 -11.29 18.43 24.19
CA GLY A 63 -10.69 19.61 23.59
C GLY A 63 -10.89 19.75 22.08
N ALA A 64 -11.75 18.94 21.47
CA ALA A 64 -12.06 19.10 20.05
C ALA A 64 -12.85 20.39 19.80
N THR A 65 -12.42 21.14 18.79
CA THR A 65 -13.07 22.36 18.31
C THR A 65 -13.65 22.21 16.92
N HIS A 66 -13.18 21.21 16.19
CA HIS A 66 -13.52 20.93 14.80
C HIS A 66 -13.84 19.46 14.60
N TYR A 67 -14.56 19.17 13.51
CA TYR A 67 -14.76 17.83 12.98
C TYR A 67 -14.41 17.79 11.50
N THR A 68 -14.21 16.59 10.96
CA THR A 68 -13.99 16.34 9.54
C THR A 68 -14.65 15.04 9.10
N HIS A 69 -15.23 15.03 7.91
CA HIS A 69 -15.56 13.81 7.19
C HIS A 69 -14.24 13.28 6.60
N TRP A 70 -13.75 12.19 7.19
CA TRP A 70 -12.46 11.60 6.87
C TRP A 70 -12.64 10.45 5.89
N PHE A 71 -12.08 10.55 4.68
CA PHE A 71 -12.24 9.56 3.61
C PHE A 71 -11.04 9.57 2.67
N GLN A 72 -10.93 8.53 1.85
CA GLN A 72 -9.89 8.37 0.83
C GLN A 72 -10.50 8.58 -0.57
N PRO A 73 -10.32 9.75 -1.20
CA PRO A 73 -10.71 9.96 -2.60
C PRO A 73 -9.85 9.12 -3.57
N LEU A 74 -10.12 9.20 -4.86
CA LEU A 74 -9.40 8.45 -5.90
C LEU A 74 -7.87 8.68 -5.91
N THR A 75 -7.37 9.69 -5.23
CA THR A 75 -5.94 9.95 -5.04
C THR A 75 -5.24 9.01 -4.05
N GLY A 76 -5.99 8.21 -3.29
CA GLY A 76 -5.44 7.31 -2.26
C GLY A 76 -4.99 7.98 -0.95
N VAL A 77 -4.87 9.31 -0.90
CA VAL A 77 -4.61 10.07 0.34
C VAL A 77 -5.91 10.43 1.03
N THR A 78 -5.87 10.62 2.36
CA THR A 78 -7.05 11.03 3.10
C THR A 78 -7.41 12.50 2.85
N ALA A 79 -8.71 12.76 2.64
CA ALA A 79 -9.24 14.10 2.54
C ALA A 79 -9.73 14.58 3.91
N GLU A 80 -9.42 15.82 4.22
CA GLU A 80 -9.80 16.48 5.46
C GLU A 80 -10.21 17.93 5.20
N LYS A 81 -11.41 18.26 5.60
CA LYS A 81 -11.89 19.65 5.68
C LYS A 81 -12.43 19.88 7.08
N HIS A 82 -11.73 20.68 7.87
CA HIS A 82 -12.09 20.93 9.25
C HIS A 82 -13.18 21.97 9.36
N ASP A 83 -14.37 21.55 9.77
CA ASP A 83 -15.48 22.43 10.10
C ASP A 83 -15.57 22.60 11.62
N SER A 84 -15.73 23.84 12.08
CA SER A 84 -15.92 24.12 13.52
C SER A 84 -17.32 23.70 13.95
N PHE A 85 -17.45 23.26 15.20
CA PHE A 85 -18.77 23.00 15.81
C PHE A 85 -19.59 24.27 16.09
N ILE A 86 -19.04 25.47 15.92
CA ILE A 86 -19.78 26.72 16.26
C ILE A 86 -20.96 26.96 15.35
N SER A 87 -22.11 27.36 15.96
CA SER A 87 -23.25 27.87 15.24
C SER A 87 -23.11 29.39 14.98
N ALA A 88 -24.06 29.92 14.22
CA ALA A 88 -24.19 31.39 14.13
C ALA A 88 -24.45 31.99 15.51
N PRO A 89 -23.89 33.20 15.83
CA PRO A 89 -24.17 33.87 17.08
C PRO A 89 -25.67 34.18 17.24
N ASP A 90 -26.19 34.01 18.46
CA ASP A 90 -27.54 34.44 18.83
C ASP A 90 -27.63 35.97 18.96
N ALA A 91 -28.80 36.47 19.32
CA ALA A 91 -29.05 37.89 19.49
C ALA A 91 -28.20 38.54 20.62
N GLU A 92 -27.63 37.74 21.52
CA GLU A 92 -26.73 38.16 22.59
C GLU A 92 -25.26 38.06 22.22
N GLY A 93 -24.94 37.59 20.99
CA GLY A 93 -23.59 37.38 20.52
C GLY A 93 -22.93 36.08 21.05
N LYS A 94 -23.74 35.14 21.58
CA LYS A 94 -23.26 33.83 22.05
C LYS A 94 -23.38 32.80 20.94
N VAL A 95 -22.46 31.88 20.89
CA VAL A 95 -22.49 30.71 19.98
C VAL A 95 -22.76 29.45 20.78
N ILE A 96 -23.44 28.50 20.14
CA ILE A 96 -23.55 27.13 20.65
C ILE A 96 -22.72 26.19 19.79
N MET A 97 -22.37 25.05 20.34
CA MET A 97 -21.65 24.00 19.63
C MET A 97 -22.66 23.00 19.07
N GLU A 98 -22.76 22.92 17.76
CA GLU A 98 -23.73 22.09 17.03
C GLU A 98 -23.02 20.98 16.23
N PHE A 99 -23.65 19.81 16.22
CA PHE A 99 -23.31 18.69 15.34
C PHE A 99 -24.55 17.79 15.28
N SER A 100 -25.14 17.66 14.12
CA SER A 100 -26.42 16.94 13.94
C SER A 100 -26.22 15.57 13.31
N GLY A 101 -27.22 14.71 13.44
CA GLY A 101 -27.24 13.41 12.78
C GLY A 101 -27.19 13.48 11.25
N LYS A 102 -27.53 14.63 10.66
CA LYS A 102 -27.39 14.88 9.22
C LYS A 102 -25.93 14.69 8.79
N GLU A 103 -24.97 15.17 9.57
CA GLU A 103 -23.53 15.06 9.27
C GLU A 103 -23.04 13.61 9.23
N LEU A 104 -23.72 12.72 9.97
CA LEU A 104 -23.41 11.28 9.97
C LEU A 104 -24.05 10.54 8.81
N ILE A 105 -25.30 10.93 8.43
CA ILE A 105 -26.08 10.22 7.39
C ILE A 105 -25.78 10.75 6.00
N LYS A 106 -25.65 12.07 5.85
CA LYS A 106 -25.49 12.77 4.58
C LYS A 106 -24.73 14.08 4.77
N GLY A 107 -23.42 14.01 4.91
CA GLY A 107 -22.56 15.19 4.80
C GLY A 107 -22.50 15.68 3.34
N GLU A 108 -22.31 16.97 3.14
CA GLU A 108 -22.28 17.59 1.81
C GLU A 108 -21.00 18.42 1.63
N PRO A 109 -19.80 17.78 1.55
CA PRO A 109 -18.57 18.50 1.34
C PRO A 109 -18.49 19.09 -0.07
N ASP A 110 -17.72 20.17 -0.23
CA ASP A 110 -17.34 20.67 -1.56
C ASP A 110 -16.47 19.63 -2.25
N ALA A 111 -16.95 19.11 -3.37
CA ALA A 111 -16.32 18.05 -4.15
C ALA A 111 -15.67 18.59 -5.44
N SER A 112 -15.69 19.91 -5.69
CA SER A 112 -15.22 20.51 -6.95
C SER A 112 -13.77 20.23 -7.27
N SER A 113 -12.91 20.03 -6.25
CA SER A 113 -11.48 19.80 -6.39
C SER A 113 -11.07 18.33 -6.39
N PHE A 114 -11.98 17.40 -6.09
CA PHE A 114 -11.64 15.98 -6.09
C PHE A 114 -11.63 15.39 -7.50
N PRO A 115 -10.65 14.53 -7.83
CA PRO A 115 -10.61 13.86 -9.12
C PRO A 115 -11.84 12.97 -9.31
N SER A 116 -12.42 13.01 -10.48
CA SER A 116 -13.66 12.30 -10.80
C SER A 116 -13.64 11.56 -12.15
N GLY A 117 -12.54 11.64 -12.91
CA GLY A 117 -12.42 10.98 -14.21
C GLY A 117 -13.65 11.19 -15.13
N GLY A 118 -14.17 12.40 -15.17
CA GLY A 118 -15.34 12.72 -15.98
C GLY A 118 -16.69 12.35 -15.39
N LEU A 119 -16.77 11.64 -14.27
CA LEU A 119 -18.06 11.26 -13.63
C LEU A 119 -18.87 12.44 -13.14
N ARG A 120 -18.24 13.56 -12.89
CA ARG A 120 -18.89 14.76 -12.38
C ARG A 120 -18.85 15.87 -13.42
N ALA A 121 -20.01 16.48 -13.67
CA ALA A 121 -20.07 17.68 -14.49
C ALA A 121 -19.37 18.86 -13.78
N THR A 122 -18.77 19.76 -14.52
CA THR A 122 -17.97 20.89 -13.98
C THR A 122 -18.78 21.86 -13.12
N PHE A 123 -20.11 21.89 -13.23
CA PHE A 123 -21.01 22.72 -12.42
C PHE A 123 -21.44 22.04 -11.10
N GLU A 124 -21.16 20.76 -10.91
CA GLU A 124 -21.47 20.02 -9.70
C GLU A 124 -20.37 20.20 -8.67
N ALA A 125 -20.61 21.04 -7.67
CA ALA A 125 -19.63 21.34 -6.64
C ALA A 125 -19.78 20.47 -5.37
N ARG A 126 -20.80 19.61 -5.29
CA ARG A 126 -21.12 18.80 -4.10
C ARG A 126 -20.95 17.31 -4.35
N GLY A 127 -20.42 16.63 -3.33
CA GLY A 127 -20.53 15.19 -3.15
C GLY A 127 -21.27 14.88 -1.86
N TYR A 128 -21.48 13.61 -1.59
CA TYR A 128 -22.12 13.13 -0.37
C TYR A 128 -21.18 12.21 0.40
N THR A 129 -21.21 12.36 1.73
CA THR A 129 -20.53 11.46 2.66
C THR A 129 -21.54 10.79 3.58
N ALA A 130 -21.26 9.55 3.95
CA ALA A 130 -22.01 8.83 4.97
C ALA A 130 -21.04 8.07 5.88
N TRP A 131 -21.28 8.12 7.19
CA TRP A 131 -20.45 7.43 8.16
C TRP A 131 -20.56 5.92 7.98
N ASP A 132 -19.41 5.25 7.86
CA ASP A 132 -19.33 3.81 8.01
C ASP A 132 -19.34 3.46 9.50
N CYS A 133 -20.49 3.04 10.02
CA CYS A 133 -20.66 2.72 11.43
C CYS A 133 -19.77 1.58 11.94
N THR A 134 -19.23 0.74 11.03
CA THR A 134 -18.31 -0.35 11.36
C THR A 134 -16.88 0.12 11.54
N SER A 135 -16.60 1.40 11.23
CA SER A 135 -15.35 2.09 11.48
C SER A 135 -15.60 3.24 12.47
N PRO A 136 -15.12 3.15 13.71
CA PRO A 136 -15.45 4.13 14.74
C PRO A 136 -14.83 5.49 14.46
N ALA A 137 -15.54 6.57 14.81
CA ALA A 137 -14.99 7.90 14.82
C ALA A 137 -13.87 8.04 15.86
N PHE A 138 -12.90 8.90 15.59
CA PHE A 138 -11.73 9.06 16.43
C PHE A 138 -11.30 10.52 16.58
N LEU A 139 -10.52 10.80 17.62
CA LEU A 139 -9.94 12.11 17.86
C LEU A 139 -8.48 12.11 17.43
N ARG A 140 -8.13 13.03 16.55
CA ARG A 140 -6.74 13.28 16.17
C ARG A 140 -6.21 14.51 16.88
N GLU A 141 -5.09 14.33 17.56
CA GLU A 141 -4.34 15.39 18.25
C GLU A 141 -3.15 15.80 17.39
N ASP A 142 -3.08 17.06 17.00
CA ASP A 142 -1.93 17.60 16.26
C ASP A 142 -1.66 19.08 16.61
N ALA A 143 -0.79 19.73 15.83
CA ALA A 143 -0.46 21.14 16.05
C ALA A 143 -1.64 22.10 15.83
N CYS A 144 -2.69 21.66 15.12
CA CYS A 144 -3.92 22.43 14.90
C CYS A 144 -4.92 22.30 16.06
N GLY A 145 -4.65 21.40 17.01
CA GLY A 145 -5.54 21.09 18.12
C GLY A 145 -6.12 19.68 18.04
N VAL A 146 -7.33 19.51 18.59
CA VAL A 146 -8.05 18.23 18.56
C VAL A 146 -9.19 18.32 17.56
N THR A 147 -9.23 17.35 16.64
CA THR A 147 -10.26 17.24 15.60
C THR A 147 -10.98 15.89 15.70
N LEU A 148 -12.32 15.91 15.65
CA LEU A 148 -13.14 14.71 15.50
C LEU A 148 -13.11 14.25 14.04
N CYS A 149 -12.54 13.08 13.78
CA CYS A 149 -12.50 12.46 12.45
C CYS A 149 -13.58 11.38 12.34
N ILE A 150 -14.39 11.46 11.30
CA ILE A 150 -15.52 10.54 11.06
C ILE A 150 -15.22 9.76 9.80
N PRO A 151 -14.91 8.44 9.87
CA PRO A 151 -14.64 7.62 8.70
C PRO A 151 -15.88 7.49 7.81
N THR A 152 -15.82 8.04 6.60
CA THR A 152 -16.98 8.11 5.70
C THR A 152 -16.67 7.51 4.32
N ALA A 153 -17.75 7.03 3.67
CA ALA A 153 -17.79 6.84 2.24
C ALA A 153 -18.01 8.20 1.55
N PHE A 154 -17.57 8.32 0.30
CA PHE A 154 -17.75 9.54 -0.49
C PHE A 154 -18.22 9.20 -1.91
N CYS A 155 -19.30 9.81 -2.35
CA CYS A 155 -19.85 9.62 -3.69
C CYS A 155 -20.21 10.95 -4.37
N SER A 156 -20.36 10.87 -5.70
CA SER A 156 -20.84 11.98 -6.52
C SER A 156 -22.30 12.32 -6.21
N TYR A 157 -22.79 13.41 -6.77
CA TYR A 157 -24.20 13.79 -6.70
C TYR A 157 -25.16 12.73 -7.27
N THR A 158 -24.70 11.96 -8.25
CA THR A 158 -25.46 10.89 -8.93
C THR A 158 -25.23 9.51 -8.31
N GLY A 159 -24.34 9.40 -7.32
CA GLY A 159 -24.17 8.19 -6.50
C GLY A 159 -22.98 7.32 -6.87
N GLU A 160 -22.16 7.72 -7.86
CA GLU A 160 -20.95 6.99 -8.19
C GLU A 160 -19.88 7.14 -7.09
N ALA A 161 -19.18 6.07 -6.79
CA ALA A 161 -18.10 6.05 -5.80
C ALA A 161 -16.88 6.86 -6.31
N LEU A 162 -16.51 7.90 -5.58
CA LEU A 162 -15.34 8.73 -5.81
C LEU A 162 -14.25 8.51 -4.74
N ASP A 163 -14.34 7.41 -4.01
CA ASP A 163 -13.46 7.03 -2.92
C ASP A 163 -12.95 5.59 -3.06
N GLN A 164 -12.12 5.17 -2.11
CA GLN A 164 -11.61 3.81 -2.03
C GLN A 164 -12.46 2.92 -1.09
N LYS A 165 -13.21 3.51 -0.17
CA LYS A 165 -13.97 2.78 0.85
C LYS A 165 -15.27 2.17 0.30
N THR A 166 -16.00 2.89 -0.52
CA THR A 166 -17.27 2.40 -1.08
C THR A 166 -17.10 1.09 -1.86
N PRO A 167 -16.16 0.97 -2.82
CA PRO A 167 -15.92 -0.30 -3.49
C PRO A 167 -15.45 -1.40 -2.54
N LEU A 168 -14.65 -1.06 -1.53
CA LEU A 168 -14.20 -2.02 -0.53
C LEU A 168 -15.40 -2.62 0.23
N LEU A 169 -16.30 -1.80 0.74
CA LEU A 169 -17.50 -2.26 1.45
C LEU A 169 -18.41 -3.11 0.55
N ARG A 170 -18.61 -2.70 -0.72
CA ARG A 170 -19.35 -3.48 -1.72
C ARG A 170 -18.69 -4.86 -1.96
N SER A 171 -17.37 -4.91 -2.08
CA SER A 171 -16.64 -6.17 -2.27
C SER A 171 -16.68 -7.08 -1.03
N MET A 172 -16.66 -6.48 0.17
CA MET A 172 -16.82 -7.23 1.43
C MET A 172 -18.20 -7.87 1.52
N GLN A 173 -19.25 -7.19 1.09
CA GLN A 173 -20.60 -7.76 1.02
C GLN A 173 -20.67 -8.90 0.01
N ALA A 174 -20.07 -8.75 -1.17
CA ALA A 174 -20.05 -9.78 -2.20
C ALA A 174 -19.38 -11.06 -1.71
N ILE A 175 -18.21 -10.95 -1.06
CA ILE A 175 -17.50 -12.14 -0.55
C ILE A 175 -18.21 -12.76 0.65
N ASP A 176 -18.85 -11.98 1.51
CA ASP A 176 -19.67 -12.45 2.63
C ASP A 176 -20.79 -13.38 2.13
N GLU A 177 -21.60 -12.88 1.19
CA GLU A 177 -22.74 -13.63 0.63
C GLU A 177 -22.31 -14.96 0.02
N GLN A 178 -21.24 -14.97 -0.78
CA GLN A 178 -20.79 -16.18 -1.46
C GLN A 178 -20.07 -17.15 -0.52
N SER A 179 -19.32 -16.65 0.46
CA SER A 179 -18.67 -17.46 1.50
C SER A 179 -19.70 -18.19 2.37
N LEU A 180 -20.79 -17.52 2.73
CA LEU A 180 -21.88 -18.15 3.50
C LEU A 180 -22.55 -19.29 2.70
N ARG A 181 -22.68 -19.17 1.37
CA ARG A 181 -23.18 -20.27 0.54
C ARG A 181 -22.26 -21.49 0.62
N ILE A 182 -20.94 -21.27 0.48
CA ILE A 182 -19.94 -22.34 0.64
C ILE A 182 -20.05 -22.99 2.03
N LEU A 183 -20.05 -22.20 3.11
CA LEU A 183 -20.15 -22.74 4.47
C LEU A 183 -21.42 -23.58 4.68
N ARG A 184 -22.56 -23.16 4.12
CA ARG A 184 -23.83 -23.90 4.20
C ARG A 184 -23.81 -25.23 3.48
N LEU A 185 -23.12 -25.33 2.35
CA LEU A 185 -22.91 -26.61 1.64
C LEU A 185 -22.18 -27.65 2.51
N PHE A 186 -21.29 -27.20 3.38
CA PHE A 186 -20.58 -28.04 4.36
C PHE A 186 -21.29 -28.15 5.72
N GLY A 187 -22.57 -27.74 5.80
CA GLY A 187 -23.41 -27.94 6.97
C GLY A 187 -23.25 -26.89 8.07
N ASN A 188 -22.49 -25.82 7.88
CA ASN A 188 -22.47 -24.70 8.82
C ASN A 188 -23.79 -23.92 8.74
N THR A 189 -24.58 -23.96 9.83
CA THR A 189 -25.86 -23.26 9.96
C THR A 189 -25.81 -22.11 10.97
N THR A 190 -24.68 -21.92 11.66
CA THR A 190 -24.52 -20.93 12.73
C THR A 190 -23.94 -19.62 12.25
N ALA A 191 -23.03 -19.65 11.29
CA ALA A 191 -22.44 -18.45 10.70
C ALA A 191 -23.51 -17.57 10.03
N LYS A 192 -23.47 -16.28 10.36
CA LYS A 192 -24.35 -15.24 9.79
C LYS A 192 -23.57 -14.30 8.87
N ARG A 193 -22.28 -14.17 9.08
CA ARG A 193 -21.37 -13.31 8.32
C ARG A 193 -20.01 -13.98 8.15
N VAL A 194 -19.37 -13.70 7.02
CA VAL A 194 -17.95 -13.97 6.78
C VAL A 194 -17.28 -12.67 6.42
N CYS A 195 -16.32 -12.24 7.23
CA CYS A 195 -15.57 -11.02 6.98
C CYS A 195 -14.18 -11.31 6.45
N PRO A 196 -13.73 -10.63 5.39
CA PRO A 196 -12.32 -10.59 5.07
C PRO A 196 -11.56 -9.86 6.18
N SER A 197 -10.49 -10.47 6.65
CA SER A 197 -9.56 -9.88 7.61
C SER A 197 -8.25 -9.51 6.91
N VAL A 198 -7.68 -8.37 7.28
CA VAL A 198 -6.48 -7.82 6.65
C VAL A 198 -5.49 -7.36 7.71
N GLY A 199 -4.21 -7.68 7.50
CA GLY A 199 -3.09 -7.20 8.30
C GLY A 199 -2.01 -6.65 7.38
N PRO A 200 -2.01 -5.34 7.08
CA PRO A 200 -1.00 -4.72 6.23
C PRO A 200 0.27 -4.43 7.04
N GLU A 201 1.41 -4.90 6.56
CA GLU A 201 2.73 -4.61 7.11
C GLU A 201 3.31 -3.38 6.39
N GLN A 202 3.57 -2.29 7.12
CA GLN A 202 4.00 -1.02 6.53
C GLN A 202 5.51 -0.87 6.59
N GLU A 203 6.17 -0.94 5.45
CA GLU A 203 7.58 -0.57 5.30
C GLU A 203 7.73 0.93 5.00
N TYR A 204 8.83 1.52 5.47
CA TYR A 204 9.12 2.95 5.28
C TYR A 204 10.59 3.27 5.50
N PHE A 205 11.06 4.42 4.96
CA PHE A 205 12.39 4.95 5.24
C PHE A 205 12.32 6.14 6.18
N ILE A 206 13.36 6.30 7.01
CA ILE A 206 13.55 7.47 7.88
C ILE A 206 14.87 8.14 7.52
N VAL A 207 14.82 9.43 7.26
CA VAL A 207 16.00 10.27 6.99
C VAL A 207 16.02 11.50 7.87
N ASP A 208 17.21 12.10 8.05
CA ASP A 208 17.33 13.36 8.77
C ASP A 208 16.62 14.50 8.02
N ARG A 209 15.79 15.29 8.75
CA ARG A 209 14.98 16.34 8.14
C ARG A 209 15.82 17.45 7.50
N GLN A 210 16.97 17.80 8.08
CA GLN A 210 17.80 18.87 7.52
C GLN A 210 18.42 18.45 6.19
N LYS A 211 18.83 17.20 6.06
CA LYS A 211 19.34 16.64 4.81
C LYS A 211 18.24 16.50 3.76
N TYR A 212 17.04 16.03 4.17
CA TYR A 212 15.87 15.97 3.31
C TYR A 212 15.53 17.33 2.69
N LEU A 213 15.55 18.41 3.48
CA LEU A 213 15.23 19.77 3.01
C LEU A 213 16.24 20.33 2.00
N GLN A 214 17.41 19.72 1.86
CA GLN A 214 18.42 20.09 0.86
C GLN A 214 18.21 19.35 -0.49
N ARG A 215 17.28 18.40 -0.55
CA ARG A 215 17.03 17.60 -1.74
C ARG A 215 15.63 17.86 -2.32
N LYS A 216 15.60 18.61 -3.41
CA LYS A 216 14.34 18.96 -4.10
C LYS A 216 13.61 17.75 -4.64
N ASP A 217 14.34 16.74 -5.12
CA ASP A 217 13.76 15.50 -5.59
C ASP A 217 12.96 14.76 -4.48
N LEU A 218 13.53 14.62 -3.28
CA LEU A 218 12.82 14.04 -2.15
C LEU A 218 11.59 14.86 -1.74
N ILE A 219 11.68 16.20 -1.80
CA ILE A 219 10.57 17.10 -1.43
C ILE A 219 9.41 17.00 -2.42
N TYR A 220 9.68 16.97 -3.72
CA TYR A 220 8.66 17.06 -4.75
C TYR A 220 8.14 15.69 -5.20
N THR A 221 8.97 14.64 -5.11
CA THR A 221 8.64 13.33 -5.69
C THR A 221 8.70 12.17 -4.70
N GLY A 222 9.23 12.40 -3.49
CA GLY A 222 9.40 11.34 -2.48
C GLY A 222 10.57 10.39 -2.73
N ARG A 223 11.27 10.51 -3.88
CA ARG A 223 12.43 9.69 -4.24
C ARG A 223 13.61 10.51 -4.74
N THR A 224 14.79 9.92 -4.68
CA THR A 224 15.99 10.52 -5.26
C THR A 224 16.01 10.31 -6.77
N LEU A 225 16.18 11.39 -7.53
CA LEU A 225 16.30 11.36 -9.00
C LEU A 225 17.75 11.30 -9.47
N PHE A 226 18.69 11.68 -8.59
CA PHE A 226 20.13 11.55 -8.74
C PHE A 226 20.74 10.92 -7.49
N GLY A 227 21.84 10.24 -7.63
CA GLY A 227 22.60 9.70 -6.50
C GLY A 227 23.43 8.48 -6.86
N ALA A 228 24.74 8.57 -6.60
CA ALA A 228 25.67 7.48 -6.69
C ALA A 228 25.57 6.58 -5.45
N MET A 229 25.82 5.29 -5.63
CA MET A 229 25.86 4.36 -4.51
C MET A 229 27.06 4.64 -3.60
N PRO A 230 26.85 4.64 -2.26
CA PRO A 230 27.95 4.78 -1.31
C PRO A 230 28.81 3.50 -1.30
N PRO A 231 30.02 3.56 -0.68
CA PRO A 231 30.90 2.39 -0.58
C PRO A 231 30.29 1.20 0.15
N LYS A 232 29.30 1.43 0.98
CA LYS A 232 28.51 0.41 1.68
C LYS A 232 27.04 0.63 1.38
N GLY A 233 26.34 -0.44 0.98
CA GLY A 233 24.89 -0.52 0.86
C GLY A 233 24.30 -1.45 1.91
N GLN A 234 23.70 -2.54 1.47
CA GLN A 234 23.04 -3.55 2.32
C GLN A 234 23.73 -4.93 2.32
N GLU A 235 24.99 -5.02 1.84
CA GLU A 235 25.68 -6.27 1.49
C GLU A 235 25.89 -7.21 2.67
N LEU A 236 25.88 -6.72 3.89
CA LEU A 236 26.11 -7.51 5.10
C LEU A 236 24.83 -7.86 5.86
N ASP A 237 23.67 -7.38 5.41
CA ASP A 237 22.37 -7.49 6.10
C ASP A 237 22.42 -7.04 7.58
N ASP A 238 23.42 -6.25 7.94
CA ASP A 238 23.73 -5.83 9.30
C ASP A 238 22.73 -4.78 9.85
N HIS A 239 21.91 -4.18 8.99
CA HIS A 239 20.81 -3.35 9.41
C HIS A 239 19.60 -4.19 9.84
N TYR A 240 19.23 -5.19 9.06
CA TYR A 240 18.11 -6.09 9.37
C TYR A 240 18.32 -6.85 10.70
N PHE A 241 19.50 -7.40 10.90
CA PHE A 241 19.88 -8.12 12.13
C PHE A 241 20.45 -7.22 13.23
N GLY A 242 20.55 -5.90 12.97
CA GLY A 242 21.12 -4.94 13.90
C GLY A 242 20.13 -4.46 14.96
N ALA A 243 20.67 -3.86 16.03
CA ALA A 243 19.86 -3.18 17.02
C ALA A 243 19.24 -1.89 16.45
N ILE A 244 18.02 -1.59 16.86
CA ILE A 244 17.37 -0.30 16.51
C ILE A 244 18.17 0.82 17.15
N ARG A 245 18.59 1.81 16.35
CA ARG A 245 19.32 2.98 16.83
C ARG A 245 18.46 3.81 17.78
N GLU A 246 19.08 4.45 18.76
CA GLU A 246 18.37 5.16 19.86
C GLU A 246 17.41 6.22 19.34
N ARG A 247 17.82 7.04 18.36
CA ARG A 247 16.98 8.08 17.76
C ARG A 247 15.75 7.47 17.05
N ILE A 248 15.94 6.37 16.35
CA ILE A 248 14.86 5.64 15.69
C ILE A 248 13.95 4.95 16.70
N GLY A 249 14.51 4.33 17.74
CA GLY A 249 13.72 3.74 18.83
C GLY A 249 12.83 4.75 19.55
N ALA A 250 13.32 5.98 19.79
CA ALA A 250 12.53 7.07 20.34
C ALA A 250 11.36 7.48 19.40
N TYR A 251 11.63 7.55 18.11
CA TYR A 251 10.62 7.82 17.09
C TYR A 251 9.55 6.70 17.05
N MET A 252 9.96 5.44 16.96
CA MET A 252 9.06 4.29 16.93
C MET A 252 8.18 4.22 18.17
N LYS A 253 8.75 4.51 19.35
CA LYS A 253 7.99 4.60 20.61
C LYS A 253 6.89 5.64 20.52
N ALA A 254 7.19 6.84 20.05
CA ALA A 254 6.22 7.92 19.93
C ALA A 254 5.12 7.59 18.89
N VAL A 255 5.47 6.96 17.77
CA VAL A 255 4.51 6.45 16.78
C VAL A 255 3.54 5.44 17.43
N ASN A 256 4.06 4.46 18.15
CA ASN A 256 3.24 3.44 18.81
C ASN A 256 2.28 4.06 19.82
N GLU A 257 2.74 5.00 20.65
CA GLU A 257 1.89 5.65 21.65
C GLU A 257 0.72 6.42 21.00
N GLU A 258 0.93 7.09 19.88
CA GLU A 258 -0.15 7.76 19.16
C GLU A 258 -1.10 6.75 18.50
N LEU A 259 -0.57 5.70 17.86
CA LEU A 259 -1.38 4.67 17.23
C LEU A 259 -2.24 3.89 18.22
N TRP A 260 -1.69 3.54 19.39
CA TRP A 260 -2.46 2.86 20.44
C TRP A 260 -3.62 3.72 20.95
N LYS A 261 -3.43 5.03 21.12
CA LYS A 261 -4.54 5.94 21.47
C LYS A 261 -5.65 5.94 20.40
N LEU A 262 -5.29 5.78 19.14
CA LEU A 262 -6.21 5.68 18.01
C LEU A 262 -6.82 4.28 17.85
N GLY A 263 -6.51 3.33 18.74
CA GLY A 263 -7.04 1.97 18.67
C GLY A 263 -6.35 1.07 17.65
N VAL A 264 -5.28 1.53 17.01
CA VAL A 264 -4.49 0.73 16.08
C VAL A 264 -3.59 -0.23 16.86
N THR A 265 -3.70 -1.52 16.59
CA THR A 265 -2.95 -2.58 17.27
C THR A 265 -1.52 -2.72 16.71
N ALA A 266 -0.77 -1.62 16.63
CA ALA A 266 0.64 -1.63 16.24
C ALA A 266 1.44 -2.55 17.20
N LYS A 267 1.98 -3.65 16.67
CA LYS A 267 2.57 -4.72 17.48
C LYS A 267 4.05 -4.91 17.22
N THR A 268 4.44 -5.00 15.96
CA THR A 268 5.82 -5.31 15.59
C THR A 268 6.45 -4.09 14.95
N GLN A 269 7.70 -3.83 15.33
CA GLN A 269 8.56 -2.83 14.68
C GLN A 269 9.99 -3.36 14.64
N HIS A 270 10.65 -3.22 13.51
CA HIS A 270 12.04 -3.66 13.33
C HIS A 270 12.72 -2.91 12.18
N ASN A 271 14.02 -3.15 12.05
CA ASN A 271 14.77 -2.69 10.89
C ASN A 271 14.52 -3.61 9.70
N GLU A 272 14.45 -3.02 8.51
CA GLU A 272 14.43 -3.73 7.24
C GLU A 272 15.83 -3.85 6.63
N VAL A 273 15.94 -4.51 5.46
CA VAL A 273 17.23 -4.86 4.86
C VAL A 273 18.01 -3.63 4.41
N ALA A 274 17.34 -2.66 3.78
CA ALA A 274 18.03 -1.43 3.37
C ALA A 274 18.39 -0.55 4.56
N PRO A 275 19.56 0.11 4.56
CA PRO A 275 19.89 1.10 5.58
C PRO A 275 18.79 2.19 5.66
N ALA A 276 18.46 2.61 6.88
CA ALA A 276 17.39 3.57 7.17
C ALA A 276 15.96 3.11 6.85
N GLN A 277 15.76 1.83 6.49
CA GLN A 277 14.46 1.23 6.25
C GLN A 277 13.95 0.50 7.50
N HIS A 278 12.65 0.60 7.75
CA HIS A 278 11.98 0.03 8.92
C HIS A 278 10.60 -0.47 8.55
N GLU A 279 10.03 -1.32 9.41
CA GLU A 279 8.68 -1.84 9.25
C GLU A 279 7.86 -1.68 10.54
N LEU A 280 6.55 -1.47 10.35
CA LEU A 280 5.54 -1.53 11.40
C LEU A 280 4.43 -2.49 10.95
N ALA A 281 4.18 -3.54 11.75
CA ALA A 281 3.13 -4.50 11.50
C ALA A 281 2.06 -4.47 12.61
N PRO A 282 0.79 -4.18 12.29
CA PRO A 282 -0.33 -4.29 13.23
C PRO A 282 -0.84 -5.73 13.33
N ILE A 283 -1.64 -6.01 14.34
CA ILE A 283 -2.51 -7.19 14.33
C ILE A 283 -3.59 -6.96 13.28
N TYR A 284 -3.97 -8.02 12.55
CA TYR A 284 -5.04 -7.97 11.56
C TYR A 284 -6.41 -7.58 12.15
N ASP A 285 -7.25 -6.98 11.31
CA ASP A 285 -8.62 -6.59 11.65
C ASP A 285 -9.55 -6.81 10.44
N GLN A 286 -10.84 -6.51 10.57
CA GLN A 286 -11.75 -6.49 9.42
C GLN A 286 -11.22 -5.55 8.34
N ALA A 287 -11.38 -5.92 7.07
CA ALA A 287 -10.70 -5.27 5.96
C ALA A 287 -10.95 -3.75 5.90
N ASN A 288 -12.18 -3.27 6.10
CA ASN A 288 -12.49 -1.83 6.08
C ASN A 288 -11.79 -1.08 7.22
N LEU A 289 -11.77 -1.65 8.42
CA LEU A 289 -11.11 -1.04 9.58
C LEU A 289 -9.59 -1.09 9.44
N ALA A 290 -9.03 -2.22 8.97
CA ALA A 290 -7.60 -2.35 8.71
C ALA A 290 -7.09 -1.36 7.65
N VAL A 291 -7.89 -1.09 6.61
CA VAL A 291 -7.59 -0.07 5.59
C VAL A 291 -7.57 1.33 6.21
N ASP A 292 -8.56 1.69 7.01
CA ASP A 292 -8.57 2.97 7.74
C ASP A 292 -7.38 3.08 8.70
N HIS A 293 -7.10 2.03 9.46
CA HIS A 293 -5.94 1.98 10.36
C HIS A 293 -4.61 2.16 9.60
N ASN A 294 -4.46 1.58 8.42
CA ASN A 294 -3.25 1.78 7.61
C ASN A 294 -3.08 3.24 7.19
N GLN A 295 -4.15 3.94 6.83
CA GLN A 295 -4.07 5.38 6.56
C GLN A 295 -3.66 6.18 7.80
N MET A 296 -4.21 5.85 8.97
CA MET A 296 -3.79 6.46 10.25
C MET A 296 -2.30 6.18 10.54
N VAL A 297 -1.82 4.96 10.26
CA VAL A 297 -0.39 4.60 10.37
C VAL A 297 0.46 5.51 9.48
N MET A 298 0.13 5.61 8.19
CA MET A 298 0.89 6.43 7.22
C MET A 298 0.96 7.90 7.64
N GLU A 299 -0.15 8.48 8.08
CA GLU A 299 -0.20 9.86 8.58
C GLU A 299 0.62 10.03 9.86
N THR A 300 0.47 9.13 10.81
CA THR A 300 1.17 9.17 12.11
C THR A 300 2.68 9.07 11.91
N LEU A 301 3.15 8.15 11.06
CA LEU A 301 4.57 8.01 10.71
C LEU A 301 5.17 9.34 10.22
N LYS A 302 4.49 10.02 9.29
CA LYS A 302 4.94 11.31 8.75
C LYS A 302 4.91 12.43 9.80
N LYS A 303 3.83 12.56 10.58
CA LYS A 303 3.64 13.61 11.58
C LYS A 303 4.65 13.51 12.73
N VAL A 304 4.83 12.31 13.26
CA VAL A 304 5.77 12.06 14.38
C VAL A 304 7.21 12.26 13.92
N ALA A 305 7.57 11.81 12.70
CA ALA A 305 8.89 12.08 12.14
C ALA A 305 9.20 13.58 12.11
N GLY A 306 8.27 14.38 11.58
CA GLY A 306 8.41 15.84 11.51
C GLY A 306 8.63 16.50 12.87
N ARG A 307 7.97 16.05 13.94
CA ARG A 307 8.12 16.56 15.31
C ARG A 307 9.48 16.23 15.91
N GLN A 308 10.14 15.16 15.45
CA GLN A 308 11.43 14.69 15.97
C GLN A 308 12.63 15.06 15.08
N GLY A 309 12.45 15.98 14.13
CA GLY A 309 13.52 16.40 13.22
C GLY A 309 13.93 15.30 12.23
N LEU A 310 13.00 14.39 11.94
CA LEU A 310 13.11 13.31 10.96
C LEU A 310 12.12 13.53 9.81
N THR A 311 12.27 12.78 8.74
CA THR A 311 11.30 12.70 7.66
C THR A 311 11.07 11.23 7.34
N CYS A 312 9.79 10.81 7.33
CA CYS A 312 9.38 9.50 6.89
C CYS A 312 9.10 9.53 5.38
N LEU A 313 9.76 8.67 4.62
CA LEU A 313 9.54 8.49 3.20
C LEU A 313 8.66 7.25 2.99
N LEU A 314 7.44 7.47 2.56
CA LEU A 314 6.50 6.46 2.12
C LEU A 314 6.50 6.41 0.59
N HIS A 315 7.59 5.99 0.02
CA HIS A 315 7.76 5.78 -1.42
C HIS A 315 8.30 4.37 -1.65
N GLU A 316 7.92 3.75 -2.75
CA GLU A 316 8.27 2.36 -3.08
C GLU A 316 9.77 2.19 -3.32
N LYS A 317 10.43 3.21 -3.88
CA LYS A 317 11.87 3.18 -4.20
C LYS A 317 12.53 4.55 -3.97
N PRO A 318 12.70 4.99 -2.71
CA PRO A 318 13.32 6.29 -2.44
C PRO A 318 14.79 6.37 -2.87
N PHE A 319 15.49 5.22 -2.85
CA PHE A 319 16.91 5.10 -3.19
C PHE A 319 17.11 3.96 -4.18
N ALA A 320 17.77 4.25 -5.30
CA ALA A 320 18.15 3.22 -6.26
C ALA A 320 19.25 2.32 -5.67
N GLY A 321 19.30 1.05 -6.09
CA GLY A 321 20.34 0.11 -5.71
C GLY A 321 20.20 -0.58 -4.36
N VAL A 322 19.25 -0.19 -3.52
CA VAL A 322 18.88 -0.88 -2.26
C VAL A 322 17.43 -1.34 -2.29
N ASN A 323 16.98 -2.13 -1.30
CA ASN A 323 15.59 -2.55 -1.21
C ASN A 323 14.63 -1.36 -1.29
N GLY A 324 13.47 -1.58 -1.89
CA GLY A 324 12.33 -0.67 -1.84
C GLY A 324 11.38 -1.02 -0.70
N SER A 325 10.36 -0.21 -0.51
CA SER A 325 9.34 -0.38 0.53
C SER A 325 7.98 -0.71 -0.07
N GLY A 326 7.28 -1.64 0.55
CA GLY A 326 5.93 -2.04 0.19
C GLY A 326 5.03 -2.23 1.40
N LYS A 327 3.92 -2.92 1.14
CA LYS A 327 3.03 -3.46 2.16
C LYS A 327 2.76 -4.92 1.84
N HIS A 328 3.01 -5.80 2.81
CA HIS A 328 2.53 -7.16 2.71
C HIS A 328 1.07 -7.18 3.18
N ASN A 329 0.14 -7.40 2.24
CA ASN A 329 -1.28 -7.44 2.54
C ASN A 329 -1.69 -8.86 2.92
N ASN A 330 -1.69 -9.16 4.22
CA ASN A 330 -2.15 -10.45 4.75
C ASN A 330 -3.66 -10.49 4.71
N TRP A 331 -4.23 -11.37 3.89
CA TRP A 331 -5.68 -11.49 3.67
C TRP A 331 -6.19 -12.87 4.06
N SER A 332 -7.31 -12.93 4.78
CA SER A 332 -7.99 -14.18 5.18
C SER A 332 -9.50 -13.98 5.27
N LEU A 333 -10.26 -15.07 5.39
CA LEU A 333 -11.72 -15.08 5.52
C LEU A 333 -12.13 -15.78 6.81
N THR A 334 -12.84 -15.07 7.69
CA THR A 334 -13.27 -15.63 8.97
C THR A 334 -14.76 -15.34 9.21
N SER A 335 -15.50 -16.36 9.62
CA SER A 335 -16.91 -16.25 9.98
C SER A 335 -17.09 -15.69 11.39
N ASP A 336 -18.28 -15.15 11.68
CA ASP A 336 -18.65 -14.61 12.98
C ASP A 336 -18.74 -15.69 14.08
N ASP A 337 -18.83 -16.96 13.71
CA ASP A 337 -18.75 -18.11 14.63
C ASP A 337 -17.32 -18.67 14.77
N GLY A 338 -16.32 -18.02 14.19
CA GLY A 338 -14.89 -18.29 14.40
C GLY A 338 -14.26 -19.30 13.43
N VAL A 339 -14.92 -19.70 12.36
CA VAL A 339 -14.34 -20.56 11.33
C VAL A 339 -13.48 -19.73 10.38
N ASN A 340 -12.19 -20.00 10.32
CA ASN A 340 -11.30 -19.47 9.29
C ASN A 340 -11.32 -20.41 8.07
N LEU A 341 -11.79 -19.91 6.92
CA LEU A 341 -11.96 -20.70 5.69
C LEU A 341 -10.61 -21.11 5.07
N LEU A 342 -9.53 -20.43 5.44
CA LEU A 342 -8.16 -20.69 4.98
C LEU A 342 -7.34 -21.53 5.97
N ASN A 343 -7.95 -22.07 7.02
CA ASN A 343 -7.27 -22.95 7.94
C ASN A 343 -7.25 -24.39 7.40
N PRO A 344 -6.09 -24.93 7.00
CA PRO A 344 -6.00 -26.31 6.47
C PRO A 344 -6.26 -27.38 7.55
N GLY A 345 -6.11 -27.05 8.83
CA GLY A 345 -6.10 -28.00 9.91
C GLY A 345 -4.84 -28.88 9.92
N ASP A 346 -4.84 -29.91 10.78
CA ASP A 346 -3.69 -30.81 10.95
C ASP A 346 -3.56 -31.81 9.78
N THR A 347 -4.66 -32.11 9.09
CA THR A 347 -4.74 -33.03 7.95
C THR A 347 -5.34 -32.34 6.72
N PRO A 348 -4.58 -31.46 6.03
CA PRO A 348 -5.10 -30.70 4.88
C PRO A 348 -5.73 -31.56 3.79
N HIS A 349 -5.23 -32.78 3.56
CA HIS A 349 -5.74 -33.70 2.54
C HIS A 349 -7.15 -34.23 2.85
N GLU A 350 -7.61 -34.20 4.11
CA GLU A 350 -8.95 -34.61 4.55
C GLU A 350 -9.92 -33.42 4.64
N ASN A 351 -9.41 -32.19 4.64
CA ASN A 351 -10.23 -30.98 4.79
C ASN A 351 -10.80 -30.53 3.45
N ILE A 352 -11.89 -31.17 3.02
CA ILE A 352 -12.51 -30.93 1.71
C ILE A 352 -13.02 -29.49 1.56
N GLN A 353 -13.53 -28.87 2.64
CA GLN A 353 -13.94 -27.47 2.63
C GLN A 353 -12.75 -26.54 2.31
N PHE A 354 -11.63 -26.75 3.01
CA PHE A 354 -10.41 -25.98 2.76
C PHE A 354 -9.89 -26.19 1.32
N LEU A 355 -9.87 -27.43 0.85
CA LEU A 355 -9.42 -27.76 -0.52
C LEU A 355 -10.29 -27.11 -1.59
N LEU A 356 -11.61 -27.05 -1.39
CA LEU A 356 -12.50 -26.33 -2.30
C LEU A 356 -12.21 -24.83 -2.29
N VAL A 357 -12.08 -24.23 -1.10
CA VAL A 357 -11.75 -22.80 -0.94
C VAL A 357 -10.43 -22.49 -1.62
N LEU A 358 -9.39 -23.30 -1.39
CA LEU A 358 -8.08 -23.15 -2.01
C LEU A 358 -8.16 -23.25 -3.54
N ALA A 359 -8.88 -24.25 -4.07
CA ALA A 359 -9.04 -24.41 -5.52
C ALA A 359 -9.78 -23.24 -6.17
N CYS A 360 -10.79 -22.69 -5.49
CA CYS A 360 -11.50 -21.48 -5.93
C CYS A 360 -10.58 -20.23 -5.93
N ILE A 361 -9.73 -20.08 -4.92
CA ILE A 361 -8.76 -18.95 -4.88
C ILE A 361 -7.73 -19.08 -6.00
N LEU A 362 -7.20 -20.29 -6.24
CA LEU A 362 -6.26 -20.51 -7.35
C LEU A 362 -6.90 -20.14 -8.70
N LYS A 363 -8.13 -20.58 -8.93
CA LYS A 363 -8.91 -20.19 -10.13
C LYS A 363 -9.08 -18.68 -10.22
N ALA A 364 -9.51 -18.04 -9.15
CA ALA A 364 -9.77 -16.60 -9.12
C ALA A 364 -8.53 -15.80 -9.47
N VAL A 365 -7.39 -16.12 -8.85
CA VAL A 365 -6.11 -15.44 -9.07
C VAL A 365 -5.56 -15.70 -10.47
N ASP A 366 -5.73 -16.92 -11.00
CA ASP A 366 -5.29 -17.27 -12.35
C ASP A 366 -6.09 -16.51 -13.43
N ILE A 367 -7.41 -16.53 -13.34
CA ILE A 367 -8.28 -15.86 -14.32
C ILE A 367 -8.11 -14.36 -14.28
N HIS A 368 -7.91 -13.76 -13.10
CA HIS A 368 -7.87 -12.33 -12.87
C HIS A 368 -6.49 -11.82 -12.43
N ALA A 369 -5.42 -12.49 -12.86
CA ALA A 369 -4.05 -12.08 -12.55
C ALA A 369 -3.74 -10.65 -13.00
N ASP A 370 -4.30 -10.22 -14.13
CA ASP A 370 -4.21 -8.86 -14.66
C ASP A 370 -4.81 -7.82 -13.72
N LEU A 371 -6.01 -8.05 -13.18
CA LEU A 371 -6.65 -7.17 -12.21
C LEU A 371 -5.90 -7.14 -10.86
N LEU A 372 -5.42 -8.30 -10.41
CA LEU A 372 -4.64 -8.34 -9.17
C LEU A 372 -3.30 -7.60 -9.31
N ARG A 373 -2.65 -7.70 -10.49
CA ARG A 373 -1.45 -6.89 -10.77
C ARG A 373 -1.78 -5.40 -10.86
N GLU A 374 -2.89 -5.05 -11.49
CA GLU A 374 -3.35 -3.67 -11.61
C GLU A 374 -3.60 -3.04 -10.23
N SER A 375 -4.21 -3.76 -9.30
CA SER A 375 -4.50 -3.26 -7.95
C SER A 375 -3.27 -2.85 -7.11
N ALA A 376 -2.08 -3.17 -7.57
CA ALA A 376 -0.79 -2.75 -7.04
C ALA A 376 0.03 -1.99 -8.10
N ALA A 377 -0.63 -1.43 -9.11
CA ALA A 377 0.02 -0.62 -10.13
C ALA A 377 0.20 0.81 -9.63
N ASP A 378 1.45 1.16 -9.38
CA ASP A 378 1.88 2.48 -8.94
C ASP A 378 3.19 2.85 -9.63
N ILE A 379 3.43 4.15 -9.77
CA ILE A 379 4.64 4.70 -10.41
C ILE A 379 5.89 4.26 -9.66
N GLY A 380 5.84 4.28 -8.34
CA GLY A 380 6.94 3.83 -7.49
C GLY A 380 7.22 2.32 -7.63
N ASN A 381 6.17 1.52 -7.80
CA ASN A 381 6.28 0.08 -8.04
C ASN A 381 6.94 -0.27 -9.38
N ASP A 382 6.85 0.58 -10.40
CA ASP A 382 7.60 0.41 -11.64
C ASP A 382 9.13 0.39 -11.40
N HIS A 383 9.59 1.04 -10.33
CA HIS A 383 10.99 1.06 -9.90
C HIS A 383 11.34 -0.01 -8.86
N ARG A 384 10.36 -0.53 -8.12
CA ARG A 384 10.55 -1.47 -7.00
C ARG A 384 10.44 -2.93 -7.42
N LEU A 385 9.44 -3.29 -8.23
CA LEU A 385 9.11 -4.69 -8.52
C LEU A 385 10.21 -5.41 -9.29
N GLY A 386 10.42 -6.70 -8.96
CA GLY A 386 11.31 -7.61 -9.68
C GLY A 386 12.69 -7.79 -9.09
N ALA A 387 13.03 -7.15 -7.97
CA ALA A 387 14.31 -7.33 -7.30
C ALA A 387 14.25 -6.89 -5.82
N ASN A 388 15.24 -7.30 -5.02
CA ASN A 388 15.44 -6.82 -3.65
C ASN A 388 14.18 -6.99 -2.77
N GLU A 389 13.71 -8.22 -2.62
CA GLU A 389 12.53 -8.63 -1.84
C GLU A 389 11.18 -8.18 -2.38
N ALA A 390 11.14 -7.39 -3.44
CA ALA A 390 9.90 -7.09 -4.15
C ALA A 390 9.58 -8.16 -5.20
N PRO A 391 8.35 -8.70 -5.26
CA PRO A 391 7.99 -9.76 -6.19
C PRO A 391 8.11 -9.29 -7.65
N PRO A 392 8.31 -10.23 -8.61
CA PRO A 392 8.25 -9.88 -10.02
C PRO A 392 6.85 -9.48 -10.45
N ALA A 393 6.73 -8.76 -11.57
CA ALA A 393 5.46 -8.29 -12.13
C ALA A 393 4.60 -9.42 -12.77
N ILE A 394 4.83 -10.65 -12.36
CA ILE A 394 4.11 -11.87 -12.79
C ILE A 394 3.36 -12.40 -11.59
N ILE A 395 2.04 -12.45 -11.65
CA ILE A 395 1.24 -13.06 -10.59
C ILE A 395 1.43 -14.58 -10.64
N SER A 396 1.88 -15.14 -9.52
CA SER A 396 1.97 -16.58 -9.26
C SER A 396 1.64 -16.85 -7.79
N VAL A 397 1.30 -18.10 -7.48
CA VAL A 397 0.89 -18.50 -6.14
C VAL A 397 1.92 -19.44 -5.53
N PHE A 398 2.41 -19.12 -4.35
CA PHE A 398 3.23 -20.00 -3.52
C PHE A 398 2.36 -20.73 -2.50
N LEU A 399 2.47 -22.04 -2.41
CA LEU A 399 1.70 -22.87 -1.47
C LEU A 399 2.56 -23.64 -0.47
N GLY A 400 3.84 -23.81 -0.75
CA GLY A 400 4.75 -24.65 0.01
C GLY A 400 4.62 -26.13 -0.32
N GLU A 401 5.61 -26.93 0.12
CA GLU A 401 5.74 -28.35 -0.25
C GLU A 401 4.58 -29.23 0.19
N GLN A 402 3.95 -28.93 1.34
CA GLN A 402 2.85 -29.75 1.86
C GLN A 402 1.61 -29.66 0.98
N LEU A 403 1.16 -28.45 0.66
CA LEU A 403 -0.05 -28.25 -0.15
C LEU A 403 0.19 -28.61 -1.61
N GLU A 404 1.40 -28.35 -2.12
CA GLU A 404 1.76 -28.77 -3.49
C GLU A 404 1.67 -30.31 -3.63
N ASP A 405 2.19 -31.06 -2.66
CA ASP A 405 2.10 -32.52 -2.64
C ASP A 405 0.66 -33.01 -2.61
N VAL A 406 -0.21 -32.41 -1.78
CA VAL A 406 -1.64 -32.74 -1.74
C VAL A 406 -2.31 -32.49 -3.09
N ILE A 407 -2.00 -31.34 -3.72
CA ILE A 407 -2.53 -30.99 -5.06
C ILE A 407 -2.02 -31.98 -6.13
N ASP A 408 -0.77 -32.36 -6.07
CA ASP A 408 -0.16 -33.33 -6.99
C ASP A 408 -0.82 -34.70 -6.88
N GLN A 409 -1.11 -35.18 -5.66
CA GLN A 409 -1.87 -36.41 -5.43
C GLN A 409 -3.27 -36.29 -6.05
N LEU A 410 -4.01 -35.21 -5.77
CA LEU A 410 -5.36 -35.00 -6.32
C LEU A 410 -5.37 -34.94 -7.85
N CYS A 411 -4.39 -34.27 -8.45
CA CYS A 411 -4.29 -34.14 -9.90
C CYS A 411 -3.89 -35.47 -10.61
N SER A 412 -3.01 -36.26 -9.99
CA SER A 412 -2.47 -37.49 -10.60
C SER A 412 -3.30 -38.73 -10.36
N THR A 413 -3.71 -38.97 -9.11
CA THR A 413 -4.46 -40.20 -8.71
C THR A 413 -5.94 -39.93 -8.51
N GLY A 414 -6.33 -38.69 -8.31
CA GLY A 414 -7.71 -38.30 -8.00
C GLY A 414 -8.05 -38.33 -6.53
N GLU A 415 -7.16 -38.78 -5.67
CA GLU A 415 -7.31 -38.82 -4.21
C GLU A 415 -6.00 -38.42 -3.55
N ALA A 416 -6.08 -37.64 -2.46
CA ALA A 416 -4.95 -37.36 -1.59
C ALA A 416 -5.04 -38.25 -0.35
N THR A 417 -4.01 -39.04 -0.10
CA THR A 417 -4.01 -40.07 0.94
C THR A 417 -3.18 -39.67 2.16
N HIS A 418 -2.39 -38.64 2.05
CA HIS A 418 -1.54 -38.14 3.13
C HIS A 418 -1.14 -36.69 2.91
N SER A 419 -0.71 -36.04 3.99
CA SER A 419 -0.03 -34.73 3.95
C SER A 419 1.40 -34.89 4.48
N LYS A 420 2.35 -34.24 3.84
CA LYS A 420 3.73 -34.16 4.37
C LYS A 420 3.69 -33.43 5.73
N SER A 421 4.38 -33.96 6.73
CA SER A 421 4.61 -33.25 8.01
C SER A 421 5.95 -32.54 7.92
N GLY A 422 6.06 -31.37 8.56
CA GLY A 422 7.33 -30.63 8.67
C GLY A 422 8.42 -31.39 9.44
N GLY A 423 8.03 -32.36 10.27
CA GLY A 423 8.94 -33.12 11.15
C GLY A 423 9.43 -32.28 12.33
N THR A 424 10.23 -32.88 13.19
CA THR A 424 10.78 -32.24 14.39
C THR A 424 12.22 -31.80 14.15
N LEU A 425 12.51 -30.53 14.45
CA LEU A 425 13.88 -30.00 14.43
C LEU A 425 14.51 -30.23 15.81
N ARG A 426 15.62 -30.98 15.85
CA ARG A 426 16.42 -31.14 17.03
C ARG A 426 17.67 -30.27 16.95
N THR A 427 17.80 -29.32 17.83
CA THR A 427 18.97 -28.42 17.86
C THR A 427 20.24 -29.10 18.37
N GLY A 428 20.11 -30.26 19.04
CA GLY A 428 21.24 -30.96 19.68
C GLY A 428 21.71 -30.30 20.98
N VAL A 429 21.02 -29.28 21.47
CA VAL A 429 21.33 -28.55 22.69
C VAL A 429 20.33 -28.95 23.78
N ALA A 430 20.79 -29.46 24.88
CA ALA A 430 19.95 -30.01 25.97
C ALA A 430 19.02 -28.97 26.65
N THR A 431 19.33 -27.68 26.53
CA THR A 431 18.53 -26.58 27.10
C THR A 431 17.46 -26.05 26.13
N LEU A 432 17.41 -26.52 24.90
CA LEU A 432 16.43 -26.13 23.93
C LEU A 432 15.44 -27.25 23.66
N PRO A 433 14.14 -26.96 23.61
CA PRO A 433 13.14 -27.97 23.29
C PRO A 433 13.30 -28.45 21.83
N ASP A 434 12.79 -29.62 21.54
CA ASP A 434 12.54 -30.04 20.16
C ASP A 434 11.47 -29.10 19.56
N LEU A 435 11.70 -28.62 18.33
CA LEU A 435 10.81 -27.69 17.65
C LEU A 435 10.12 -28.41 16.48
N ASP A 436 8.81 -28.29 16.37
CA ASP A 436 8.11 -28.74 15.17
C ASP A 436 8.47 -27.81 14.00
N LYS A 437 8.93 -28.42 12.91
CA LYS A 437 9.16 -27.66 11.68
C LYS A 437 7.84 -27.18 11.10
N ASP A 438 7.76 -25.88 10.80
CA ASP A 438 6.69 -25.36 10.00
C ASP A 438 6.76 -26.00 8.60
N ALA A 439 5.65 -26.58 8.15
CA ALA A 439 5.53 -27.16 6.81
C ALA A 439 5.26 -26.12 5.73
N THR A 440 4.99 -24.86 6.12
CA THR A 440 4.76 -23.71 5.25
C THR A 440 5.98 -22.79 5.31
N ASP A 441 6.99 -23.07 4.49
CA ASP A 441 8.13 -22.16 4.32
C ASP A 441 7.69 -20.92 3.52
N ARG A 442 8.32 -19.76 3.82
CA ARG A 442 8.02 -18.49 3.12
C ARG A 442 8.92 -18.35 1.89
N ASN A 443 8.32 -18.13 0.73
CA ASN A 443 9.05 -17.73 -0.46
C ASN A 443 8.98 -16.20 -0.63
N ARG A 444 10.07 -15.51 -0.30
CA ARG A 444 10.16 -14.04 -0.36
C ARG A 444 10.02 -13.47 -1.78
N THR A 445 10.15 -14.30 -2.82
CA THR A 445 10.03 -13.87 -4.21
C THR A 445 8.63 -14.06 -4.78
N SER A 446 7.70 -14.70 -4.05
CA SER A 446 6.33 -14.92 -4.51
C SER A 446 5.46 -13.68 -4.32
N PRO A 447 4.68 -13.26 -5.33
CA PRO A 447 3.75 -12.15 -5.21
C PRO A 447 2.50 -12.47 -4.37
N PHE A 448 2.09 -13.74 -4.33
CA PHE A 448 0.91 -14.20 -3.59
C PHE A 448 1.23 -15.54 -2.90
N ALA A 449 1.45 -15.51 -1.59
CA ALA A 449 1.94 -16.65 -0.83
C ALA A 449 0.95 -17.11 0.24
N PHE A 450 0.71 -18.41 0.32
CA PHE A 450 -0.04 -19.01 1.43
C PHE A 450 0.88 -19.14 2.66
N THR A 451 0.45 -18.62 3.79
CA THR A 451 1.23 -18.57 5.03
C THR A 451 0.45 -19.14 6.21
N GLY A 452 0.06 -20.41 6.11
CA GLY A 452 -0.58 -21.19 7.18
C GLY A 452 -2.10 -21.09 7.23
N ASN A 453 -2.68 -19.90 7.33
CA ASN A 453 -4.14 -19.69 7.39
C ASN A 453 -4.59 -18.39 6.70
N LYS A 454 -3.76 -17.87 5.83
CA LYS A 454 -3.97 -16.62 5.09
C LYS A 454 -3.13 -16.60 3.82
N PHE A 455 -3.47 -15.73 2.90
CA PHE A 455 -2.62 -15.35 1.78
C PHE A 455 -1.98 -13.99 2.04
N GLU A 456 -0.73 -13.86 1.65
CA GLU A 456 0.05 -12.64 1.72
C GLU A 456 0.26 -12.12 0.30
N PHE A 457 -0.39 -11.00 -0.05
CA PHE A 457 -0.17 -10.29 -1.30
C PHE A 457 0.91 -9.23 -1.10
N ARG A 458 2.06 -9.39 -1.77
CA ARG A 458 3.31 -8.69 -1.47
C ARG A 458 3.63 -7.54 -2.41
N MET A 459 2.73 -7.19 -3.33
CA MET A 459 3.01 -6.21 -4.38
C MET A 459 2.61 -4.78 -4.02
N VAL A 460 1.72 -4.56 -3.06
CA VAL A 460 1.22 -3.22 -2.73
C VAL A 460 2.37 -2.28 -2.36
N GLY A 461 2.37 -1.07 -2.90
CA GLY A 461 3.38 -0.05 -2.66
C GLY A 461 3.31 0.56 -1.26
N SER A 462 4.43 1.11 -0.77
CA SER A 462 4.50 1.75 0.56
C SER A 462 3.59 2.96 0.67
N SER A 463 3.44 3.73 -0.40
CA SER A 463 2.58 4.93 -0.43
C SER A 463 1.11 4.62 -0.69
N ASP A 464 0.80 3.42 -1.21
CA ASP A 464 -0.54 3.06 -1.68
C ASP A 464 -1.53 2.78 -0.56
N SER A 465 -2.81 2.90 -0.88
CA SER A 465 -3.88 2.30 -0.09
C SER A 465 -3.92 0.78 -0.33
N VAL A 466 -4.20 0.01 0.71
CA VAL A 466 -4.44 -1.44 0.54
C VAL A 466 -5.87 -1.76 0.08
N ALA A 467 -6.75 -0.74 -0.05
CA ALA A 467 -8.14 -0.94 -0.47
C ALA A 467 -8.26 -1.59 -1.86
N PRO A 468 -7.59 -1.12 -2.93
CA PRO A 468 -7.73 -1.70 -4.26
C PRO A 468 -7.40 -3.20 -4.30
N ALA A 469 -6.29 -3.62 -3.68
CA ALA A 469 -5.90 -5.03 -3.61
C ALA A 469 -6.98 -5.89 -2.94
N ASN A 470 -7.58 -5.40 -1.85
CA ASN A 470 -8.64 -6.12 -1.15
C ASN A 470 -9.97 -6.10 -1.91
N VAL A 471 -10.29 -5.02 -2.64
CA VAL A 471 -11.45 -4.99 -3.55
C VAL A 471 -11.33 -6.07 -4.61
N VAL A 472 -10.17 -6.18 -5.25
CA VAL A 472 -9.92 -7.22 -6.27
C VAL A 472 -10.01 -8.61 -5.63
N LEU A 473 -9.25 -8.90 -4.57
CA LEU A 473 -9.23 -10.21 -3.92
C LEU A 473 -10.63 -10.66 -3.50
N ASN A 474 -11.39 -9.79 -2.82
CA ASN A 474 -12.75 -10.11 -2.39
C ASN A 474 -13.66 -10.42 -3.59
N THR A 475 -13.59 -9.64 -4.66
CA THR A 475 -14.52 -9.77 -5.79
C THR A 475 -14.21 -10.98 -6.66
N ILE A 476 -12.93 -11.24 -7.00
CA ILE A 476 -12.55 -12.40 -7.81
C ILE A 476 -12.81 -13.71 -7.08
N VAL A 477 -12.59 -13.76 -5.76
CA VAL A 477 -12.87 -14.94 -4.95
C VAL A 477 -14.38 -15.12 -4.78
N ALA A 478 -15.16 -14.04 -4.64
CA ALA A 478 -16.62 -14.11 -4.63
C ALA A 478 -17.18 -14.72 -5.94
N GLU A 479 -16.60 -14.37 -7.09
CA GLU A 479 -16.98 -14.98 -8.38
C GLU A 479 -16.72 -16.49 -8.38
N ALA A 480 -15.53 -16.91 -7.98
CA ALA A 480 -15.19 -18.33 -7.93
C ALA A 480 -16.07 -19.10 -6.94
N PHE A 481 -16.37 -18.54 -5.78
CA PHE A 481 -17.29 -19.14 -4.81
C PHE A 481 -18.71 -19.21 -5.32
N LYS A 482 -19.18 -18.17 -6.01
CA LYS A 482 -20.52 -18.16 -6.63
C LYS A 482 -20.65 -19.26 -7.66
N GLU A 483 -19.69 -19.40 -8.57
CA GLU A 483 -19.71 -20.43 -9.60
C GLU A 483 -19.68 -21.84 -8.99
N ALA A 484 -18.84 -22.06 -7.96
CA ALA A 484 -18.79 -23.32 -7.25
C ALA A 484 -20.11 -23.62 -6.53
N ALA A 485 -20.69 -22.66 -5.82
CA ALA A 485 -21.96 -22.83 -5.14
C ALA A 485 -23.11 -23.08 -6.12
N ASP A 486 -23.18 -22.33 -7.23
CA ASP A 486 -24.22 -22.49 -8.27
C ASP A 486 -24.26 -23.89 -8.88
N GLU A 487 -23.11 -24.58 -8.95
CA GLU A 487 -23.00 -25.96 -9.43
C GLU A 487 -23.30 -26.97 -8.31
N LEU A 488 -22.69 -26.81 -7.13
CA LEU A 488 -22.78 -27.76 -6.02
C LEU A 488 -24.18 -27.79 -5.36
N GLU A 489 -24.91 -26.67 -5.32
CA GLU A 489 -26.27 -26.57 -4.81
C GLU A 489 -27.29 -27.41 -5.66
N LYS A 490 -26.93 -27.74 -6.89
CA LYS A 490 -27.77 -28.51 -7.83
C LYS A 490 -27.38 -29.98 -7.90
N ALA A 491 -26.30 -30.38 -7.24
CA ALA A 491 -25.78 -31.73 -7.30
C ALA A 491 -26.67 -32.72 -6.52
N ASP A 492 -27.01 -33.82 -7.12
CA ASP A 492 -27.77 -34.92 -6.44
C ASP A 492 -26.90 -35.64 -5.40
N ASP A 493 -25.57 -35.72 -5.64
CA ASP A 493 -24.56 -36.29 -4.74
C ASP A 493 -23.48 -35.24 -4.51
N PHE A 494 -23.59 -34.54 -3.38
CA PHE A 494 -22.68 -33.46 -3.02
C PHE A 494 -21.23 -33.95 -2.86
N ASP A 495 -21.03 -35.09 -2.19
CA ASP A 495 -19.69 -35.59 -1.90
C ASP A 495 -18.90 -35.91 -3.18
N THR A 496 -19.53 -36.59 -4.14
CA THR A 496 -18.92 -36.84 -5.44
C THR A 496 -18.71 -35.55 -6.22
N ALA A 497 -19.68 -34.64 -6.25
CA ALA A 497 -19.62 -33.41 -7.01
C ALA A 497 -18.50 -32.46 -6.52
N VAL A 498 -18.34 -32.31 -5.20
CA VAL A 498 -17.30 -31.46 -4.63
C VAL A 498 -15.90 -31.99 -4.91
N HIS A 499 -15.69 -33.31 -4.82
CA HIS A 499 -14.39 -33.91 -5.15
C HIS A 499 -14.06 -33.75 -6.63
N ASP A 500 -15.01 -33.98 -7.53
CA ASP A 500 -14.79 -33.80 -8.97
C ASP A 500 -14.53 -32.32 -9.32
N MET A 501 -15.23 -31.42 -8.68
CA MET A 501 -14.98 -29.95 -8.83
C MET A 501 -13.58 -29.57 -8.39
N ILE A 502 -13.13 -29.97 -7.20
CA ILE A 502 -11.78 -29.70 -6.71
C ILE A 502 -10.74 -30.22 -7.70
N LYS A 503 -10.87 -31.47 -8.16
CA LYS A 503 -9.95 -32.07 -9.15
C LYS A 503 -9.92 -31.27 -10.45
N LYS A 504 -11.07 -30.85 -10.95
CA LYS A 504 -11.18 -30.06 -12.17
C LYS A 504 -10.48 -28.71 -12.00
N LEU A 505 -10.87 -27.96 -10.96
CA LEU A 505 -10.29 -26.63 -10.71
C LEU A 505 -8.76 -26.68 -10.53
N LEU A 506 -8.27 -27.65 -9.75
CA LEU A 506 -6.84 -27.80 -9.55
C LEU A 506 -6.09 -28.18 -10.84
N ARG A 507 -6.64 -29.04 -11.69
CA ARG A 507 -6.03 -29.38 -12.98
C ARG A 507 -5.99 -28.20 -13.93
N ASP A 508 -7.06 -27.42 -13.99
CA ASP A 508 -7.21 -26.31 -14.93
C ASP A 508 -6.31 -25.12 -14.52
N HIS A 509 -6.10 -24.89 -13.20
CA HIS A 509 -5.44 -23.71 -12.67
C HIS A 509 -4.10 -23.95 -11.95
N LYS A 510 -3.61 -25.22 -11.93
CA LYS A 510 -2.32 -25.54 -11.29
C LYS A 510 -1.13 -24.78 -11.87
N HIS A 511 -1.20 -24.38 -13.13
CA HIS A 511 -0.09 -23.72 -13.81
C HIS A 511 0.30 -22.35 -13.20
N ILE A 512 -0.56 -21.74 -12.36
CA ILE A 512 -0.21 -20.51 -11.63
C ILE A 512 0.65 -20.78 -10.38
N ILE A 513 0.71 -22.05 -9.91
CA ILE A 513 1.50 -22.40 -8.72
C ILE A 513 2.98 -22.40 -9.07
N PHE A 514 3.78 -21.64 -8.29
CA PHE A 514 5.21 -21.60 -8.44
C PHE A 514 5.90 -21.45 -7.07
N ASN A 515 6.67 -22.45 -6.68
CA ASN A 515 7.41 -22.49 -5.42
C ASN A 515 8.91 -22.20 -5.57
N GLY A 516 9.35 -21.82 -6.77
CA GLY A 516 10.76 -21.55 -7.10
C GLY A 516 11.18 -20.08 -6.91
N ASN A 517 12.38 -19.75 -7.38
CA ASN A 517 12.93 -18.39 -7.34
C ASN A 517 12.29 -17.51 -8.43
N GLY A 518 11.40 -16.59 -8.04
CA GLY A 518 10.71 -15.65 -8.92
C GLY A 518 11.61 -14.59 -9.59
N TYR A 519 12.85 -14.40 -9.13
CA TYR A 519 13.78 -13.43 -9.72
C TYR A 519 14.61 -13.97 -10.88
N SER A 520 14.52 -15.27 -11.16
CA SER A 520 15.34 -15.89 -12.22
C SER A 520 14.77 -15.58 -13.61
N ASP A 521 15.65 -15.37 -14.59
CA ASP A 521 15.26 -15.24 -16.00
C ASP A 521 14.51 -16.49 -16.49
N ALA A 522 14.90 -17.66 -15.99
CA ALA A 522 14.23 -18.92 -16.28
C ALA A 522 12.76 -18.92 -15.83
N TRP A 523 12.41 -18.20 -14.76
CA TRP A 523 11.02 -18.05 -14.37
C TRP A 523 10.22 -17.18 -15.35
N VAL A 524 10.83 -16.10 -15.86
CA VAL A 524 10.17 -15.25 -16.87
C VAL A 524 9.80 -16.05 -18.10
N GLU A 525 10.75 -16.86 -18.62
CA GLU A 525 10.53 -17.75 -19.77
C GLU A 525 9.46 -18.82 -19.49
N GLU A 526 9.51 -19.42 -18.29
CA GLU A 526 8.54 -20.42 -17.86
C GLU A 526 7.13 -19.84 -17.68
N ALA A 527 7.03 -18.64 -17.11
CA ALA A 527 5.75 -17.93 -16.94
C ALA A 527 5.10 -17.60 -18.30
N GLU A 528 5.90 -17.15 -19.27
CA GLU A 528 5.42 -16.93 -20.63
C GLU A 528 4.91 -18.24 -21.27
N ARG A 529 5.66 -19.34 -21.10
CA ARG A 529 5.24 -20.67 -21.58
C ARG A 529 3.92 -21.15 -20.92
N ARG A 530 3.68 -20.77 -19.65
CA ARG A 530 2.43 -21.07 -18.93
C ARG A 530 1.30 -20.11 -19.29
N GLY A 531 1.56 -19.06 -20.06
CA GLY A 531 0.57 -18.04 -20.43
C GLY A 531 0.29 -17.02 -19.32
N LEU A 532 1.17 -16.93 -18.31
CA LEU A 532 1.03 -15.95 -17.22
C LEU A 532 1.48 -14.56 -17.69
N PRO A 533 0.66 -13.51 -17.49
CA PRO A 533 1.02 -12.16 -17.93
C PRO A 533 2.17 -11.57 -17.10
N ASN A 534 3.11 -10.90 -17.79
CA ASN A 534 4.19 -10.13 -17.17
C ASN A 534 3.94 -8.64 -17.41
N ILE A 535 3.22 -8.00 -16.51
CA ILE A 535 2.80 -6.59 -16.63
C ILE A 535 3.73 -5.72 -15.82
N ARG A 536 4.74 -5.14 -16.47
CA ARG A 536 5.88 -4.49 -15.80
C ARG A 536 5.62 -3.07 -15.36
N SER A 537 4.75 -2.34 -16.04
CA SER A 537 4.49 -0.92 -15.74
C SER A 537 3.05 -0.67 -15.33
N MET A 538 2.83 0.44 -14.62
CA MET A 538 1.50 0.94 -14.31
C MET A 538 0.70 1.23 -15.57
N VAL A 539 1.31 1.86 -16.57
CA VAL A 539 0.65 2.20 -17.85
C VAL A 539 0.14 0.97 -18.59
N ASP A 540 0.85 -0.17 -18.48
CA ASP A 540 0.43 -1.44 -19.06
C ASP A 540 -0.61 -2.17 -18.21
N ALA A 541 -0.72 -1.88 -16.92
CA ALA A 541 -1.67 -2.50 -16.01
C ALA A 541 -3.06 -1.86 -16.07
N ILE A 542 -3.15 -0.54 -16.15
CA ILE A 542 -4.41 0.22 -16.16
C ILE A 542 -5.48 -0.33 -17.13
N PRO A 543 -5.14 -0.78 -18.36
CA PRO A 543 -6.16 -1.33 -19.27
C PRO A 543 -6.95 -2.52 -18.71
N ALA A 544 -6.43 -3.23 -17.71
CA ALA A 544 -7.13 -4.36 -17.08
C ALA A 544 -8.48 -3.94 -16.48
N LEU A 545 -8.59 -2.71 -15.94
CA LEU A 545 -9.82 -2.16 -15.33
C LEU A 545 -11.00 -2.09 -16.30
N THR A 546 -10.75 -1.80 -17.57
CA THR A 546 -11.81 -1.50 -18.55
C THR A 546 -12.07 -2.64 -19.54
N THR A 547 -11.47 -3.81 -19.32
CA THR A 547 -11.77 -5.02 -20.10
C THR A 547 -13.22 -5.48 -19.87
N GLU A 548 -13.85 -6.06 -20.90
CA GLU A 548 -15.20 -6.63 -20.75
C GLU A 548 -15.28 -7.69 -19.65
N LYS A 549 -14.19 -8.43 -19.41
CA LYS A 549 -14.05 -9.38 -18.30
C LYS A 549 -14.17 -8.67 -16.95
N ALA A 550 -13.44 -7.60 -16.75
CA ALA A 550 -13.44 -6.81 -15.51
C ALA A 550 -14.80 -6.14 -15.27
N VAL A 551 -15.35 -5.49 -16.29
CA VAL A 551 -16.65 -4.84 -16.20
C VAL A 551 -17.74 -5.84 -15.80
N LYS A 552 -17.80 -7.00 -16.48
CA LYS A 552 -18.78 -8.05 -16.17
C LYS A 552 -18.61 -8.56 -14.73
N LEU A 553 -17.38 -8.78 -14.29
CA LEU A 553 -17.08 -9.20 -12.92
C LEU A 553 -17.65 -8.20 -11.91
N TYR A 554 -17.24 -6.96 -12.00
CA TYR A 554 -17.59 -5.94 -11.01
C TYR A 554 -19.08 -5.57 -11.02
N GLU A 555 -19.70 -5.47 -12.20
CA GLU A 555 -21.15 -5.20 -12.31
C GLU A 555 -21.99 -6.36 -11.77
N SER A 556 -21.54 -7.61 -11.93
CA SER A 556 -22.27 -8.79 -11.42
C SER A 556 -22.39 -8.82 -9.90
N PHE A 557 -21.48 -8.17 -9.19
CA PHE A 557 -21.48 -8.04 -7.72
C PHE A 557 -21.80 -6.63 -7.24
N GLY A 558 -22.10 -5.69 -8.15
CA GLY A 558 -22.38 -4.31 -7.81
C GLY A 558 -21.22 -3.56 -7.15
N VAL A 559 -19.98 -3.99 -7.39
CA VAL A 559 -18.77 -3.38 -6.81
C VAL A 559 -18.40 -2.10 -7.55
N PHE A 560 -18.36 -2.16 -8.89
CA PHE A 560 -18.19 -1.02 -9.77
C PHE A 560 -19.15 -1.09 -10.94
N THR A 561 -19.57 0.06 -11.42
CA THR A 561 -20.16 0.23 -12.76
C THR A 561 -19.05 0.43 -13.80
N ARG A 562 -19.36 0.23 -15.08
CA ARG A 562 -18.44 0.55 -16.19
C ARG A 562 -17.93 2.01 -16.08
N ALA A 563 -18.81 2.95 -15.82
CA ALA A 563 -18.45 4.36 -15.70
C ALA A 563 -17.47 4.63 -14.56
N GLU A 564 -17.63 3.96 -13.41
CA GLU A 564 -16.69 4.05 -12.30
C GLU A 564 -15.31 3.46 -12.64
N LEU A 565 -15.24 2.38 -13.41
CA LEU A 565 -13.98 1.77 -13.86
C LEU A 565 -13.25 2.64 -14.89
N GLU A 566 -13.97 3.15 -15.88
CA GLU A 566 -13.44 4.08 -16.90
C GLU A 566 -12.89 5.35 -16.25
N SER A 567 -13.62 5.89 -15.26
CA SER A 567 -13.20 7.05 -14.47
C SER A 567 -11.89 6.80 -13.72
N ARG A 568 -11.74 5.63 -13.08
CA ARG A 568 -10.51 5.27 -12.35
C ARG A 568 -9.33 5.15 -13.29
N ALA A 569 -9.49 4.46 -14.41
CA ALA A 569 -8.45 4.35 -15.43
C ALA A 569 -7.99 5.73 -15.94
N GLU A 570 -8.92 6.66 -16.17
CA GLU A 570 -8.59 8.03 -16.59
C GLU A 570 -7.79 8.78 -15.51
N VAL A 571 -8.21 8.68 -14.23
CA VAL A 571 -7.50 9.31 -13.10
C VAL A 571 -6.09 8.74 -12.94
N GLU A 572 -5.90 7.42 -13.11
CA GLU A 572 -4.60 6.78 -12.98
C GLU A 572 -3.64 7.18 -14.11
N TYR A 573 -4.10 7.20 -15.37
CA TYR A 573 -3.30 7.71 -16.49
C TYR A 573 -2.90 9.17 -16.29
N GLU A 574 -3.83 10.00 -15.84
CA GLU A 574 -3.56 11.40 -15.54
C GLU A 574 -2.53 11.56 -14.41
N ALA A 575 -2.67 10.76 -13.35
CA ALA A 575 -1.73 10.76 -12.21
C ALA A 575 -0.32 10.34 -12.67
N TYR A 576 -0.21 9.28 -13.48
CA TYR A 576 1.06 8.84 -14.05
C TYR A 576 1.76 9.96 -14.83
N GLY A 577 1.06 10.53 -15.81
CA GLY A 577 1.61 11.59 -16.64
C GLY A 577 2.05 12.82 -15.81
N LYS A 578 1.24 13.25 -14.86
CA LYS A 578 1.55 14.37 -13.96
C LYS A 578 2.78 14.10 -13.10
N MET A 579 2.89 12.91 -12.49
CA MET A 579 4.00 12.58 -11.61
C MET A 579 5.32 12.51 -12.39
N ILE A 580 5.37 11.79 -13.53
CA ILE A 580 6.58 11.72 -14.36
C ILE A 580 6.97 13.12 -14.87
N ASN A 581 6.00 13.97 -15.24
CA ASN A 581 6.29 15.35 -15.59
C ASN A 581 6.93 16.14 -14.43
N ILE A 582 6.45 15.97 -13.19
CA ILE A 582 7.03 16.59 -12.00
C ILE A 582 8.47 16.10 -11.79
N GLU A 583 8.71 14.80 -11.89
CA GLU A 583 10.04 14.21 -11.78
C GLU A 583 11.01 14.74 -12.84
N ALA A 584 10.61 14.73 -14.12
CA ALA A 584 11.42 15.24 -15.22
C ALA A 584 11.76 16.72 -15.03
N ARG A 585 10.79 17.56 -14.68
CA ARG A 585 11.01 18.99 -14.41
C ARG A 585 11.90 19.22 -13.19
N THR A 586 11.80 18.38 -12.16
CA THR A 586 12.67 18.43 -10.99
C THR A 586 14.11 18.07 -11.36
N MET A 587 14.32 17.04 -12.19
CA MET A 587 15.65 16.71 -12.72
C MET A 587 16.22 17.86 -13.54
N ILE A 588 15.44 18.47 -14.41
CA ILE A 588 15.86 19.63 -15.23
C ILE A 588 16.29 20.80 -14.34
N ASP A 589 15.50 21.11 -13.31
CA ASP A 589 15.82 22.21 -12.37
C ASP A 589 17.10 21.93 -11.58
N MET A 590 17.25 20.72 -11.00
CA MET A 590 18.44 20.33 -10.24
C MET A 590 19.68 20.27 -11.12
N ALA A 591 19.59 19.69 -12.31
CA ALA A 591 20.69 19.62 -13.25
C ALA A 591 21.16 21.00 -13.67
N SER A 592 20.22 21.88 -14.07
CA SER A 592 20.53 23.22 -14.62
C SER A 592 21.05 24.18 -13.56
N LYS A 593 20.45 24.16 -12.35
CA LYS A 593 20.71 25.20 -11.33
C LYS A 593 21.65 24.75 -10.22
N GLN A 594 21.88 23.46 -10.06
CA GLN A 594 22.68 22.93 -8.97
C GLN A 594 23.90 22.14 -9.48
N ILE A 595 23.70 21.04 -10.23
CA ILE A 595 24.79 20.14 -10.63
C ILE A 595 25.75 20.83 -11.60
N ILE A 596 25.25 21.33 -12.73
CA ILE A 596 26.09 21.97 -13.74
C ILE A 596 26.92 23.12 -13.15
N PRO A 597 26.37 24.09 -12.38
CA PRO A 597 27.16 25.13 -11.74
C PRO A 597 28.23 24.61 -10.76
N ALA A 598 27.92 23.53 -10.00
CA ALA A 598 28.89 22.91 -9.10
C ALA A 598 30.07 22.29 -9.87
N VAL A 599 29.78 21.55 -10.94
CA VAL A 599 30.78 20.93 -11.79
C VAL A 599 31.68 22.00 -12.49
N ILE A 600 31.09 23.09 -12.96
CA ILE A 600 31.85 24.22 -13.54
C ILE A 600 32.80 24.81 -12.51
N LYS A 601 32.39 24.99 -11.25
CA LYS A 601 33.29 25.43 -10.17
C LYS A 601 34.44 24.47 -9.97
N TYR A 602 34.16 23.16 -9.94
CA TYR A 602 35.20 22.14 -9.78
C TYR A 602 36.18 22.11 -10.94
N THR A 603 35.71 22.14 -12.19
CA THR A 603 36.61 22.20 -13.37
C THR A 603 37.48 23.47 -13.36
N THR A 604 36.95 24.61 -12.87
CA THR A 604 37.72 25.85 -12.70
C THR A 604 38.83 25.67 -11.66
N GLN A 605 38.55 24.99 -10.53
CA GLN A 605 39.58 24.71 -9.50
C GLN A 605 40.65 23.77 -10.04
N LEU A 606 40.26 22.69 -10.76
CA LEU A 606 41.23 21.78 -11.40
C LEU A 606 42.13 22.48 -12.42
N ALA A 607 41.55 23.31 -13.30
CA ALA A 607 42.28 24.07 -14.29
C ALA A 607 43.24 25.07 -13.64
N GLY A 608 42.79 25.77 -12.58
CA GLY A 608 43.62 26.67 -11.78
C GLY A 608 44.75 25.93 -11.09
N SER A 609 44.52 24.77 -10.49
CA SER A 609 45.55 23.94 -9.87
C SER A 609 46.56 23.47 -10.88
N LEU A 610 46.14 22.94 -12.02
CA LEU A 610 47.00 22.47 -13.11
C LEU A 610 47.93 23.62 -13.58
N ALA A 611 47.40 24.80 -13.83
CA ALA A 611 48.17 25.95 -14.27
C ALA A 611 49.16 26.45 -13.20
N ALA A 612 48.72 26.53 -11.95
CA ALA A 612 49.55 27.04 -10.83
C ALA A 612 50.71 26.08 -10.51
N VAL A 613 50.45 24.76 -10.49
CA VAL A 613 51.51 23.78 -10.24
C VAL A 613 52.57 23.80 -11.34
N LYS A 614 52.16 23.79 -12.62
CA LYS A 614 53.11 23.89 -13.75
C LYS A 614 53.89 25.18 -13.78
N ALA A 615 53.29 26.31 -13.38
CA ALA A 615 53.98 27.56 -13.32
C ALA A 615 55.02 27.63 -12.16
N ALA A 616 54.69 27.03 -11.02
CA ALA A 616 55.57 27.00 -9.84
C ALA A 616 56.71 25.95 -9.96
N CYS A 617 56.44 24.78 -10.58
CA CYS A 617 57.37 23.68 -10.75
C CYS A 617 57.09 22.97 -12.08
N PRO A 618 57.74 23.35 -13.20
CA PRO A 618 57.46 22.80 -14.52
C PRO A 618 57.65 21.27 -14.62
N GLU A 619 58.50 20.69 -13.77
CA GLU A 619 58.80 19.26 -13.74
C GLU A 619 57.84 18.44 -12.86
N ALA A 620 56.93 19.13 -12.15
CA ALA A 620 55.96 18.41 -11.33
C ALA A 620 54.96 17.60 -12.20
N ASP A 621 54.69 16.37 -11.79
CA ASP A 621 53.66 15.57 -12.42
C ASP A 621 52.27 16.15 -12.10
N THR A 622 51.55 16.47 -13.14
CA THR A 622 50.18 17.04 -13.09
C THR A 622 49.19 16.16 -13.88
N SER A 623 49.56 14.91 -14.12
CA SER A 623 48.72 13.97 -14.86
C SER A 623 47.35 13.77 -14.21
N VAL A 624 47.28 13.68 -12.89
CA VAL A 624 46.04 13.54 -12.13
C VAL A 624 45.08 14.71 -12.36
N GLN A 625 45.58 15.96 -12.23
CA GLN A 625 44.74 17.15 -12.46
C GLN A 625 44.25 17.24 -13.91
N ALA A 626 45.09 16.86 -14.87
CA ALA A 626 44.76 16.88 -16.30
C ALA A 626 43.73 15.77 -16.65
N GLU A 627 43.87 14.58 -16.08
CA GLU A 627 42.95 13.46 -16.27
C GLU A 627 41.56 13.82 -15.69
N LEU A 628 41.50 14.21 -14.41
CA LEU A 628 40.25 14.62 -13.76
C LEU A 628 39.54 15.78 -14.49
N LEU A 629 40.31 16.79 -14.96
CA LEU A 629 39.75 17.91 -15.72
C LEU A 629 39.14 17.43 -17.04
N THR A 630 39.83 16.52 -17.74
CA THR A 630 39.37 15.99 -19.02
C THR A 630 38.10 15.14 -18.85
N GLU A 631 38.10 14.22 -17.88
CA GLU A 631 36.98 13.33 -17.58
C GLU A 631 35.75 14.13 -17.12
N THR A 632 35.94 15.05 -16.16
CA THR A 632 34.85 15.87 -15.65
C THR A 632 34.23 16.76 -16.75
N SER A 633 35.06 17.32 -17.65
CA SER A 633 34.58 18.13 -18.78
C SER A 633 33.81 17.30 -19.80
N ALA A 634 34.23 16.07 -20.07
CA ALA A 634 33.53 15.14 -20.96
C ALA A 634 32.15 14.76 -20.37
N LEU A 635 32.08 14.35 -19.11
CA LEU A 635 30.84 14.03 -18.43
C LEU A 635 29.87 15.24 -18.34
N LEU A 636 30.40 16.43 -18.12
CA LEU A 636 29.62 17.67 -18.14
C LEU A 636 28.99 17.93 -19.53
N SER A 637 29.72 17.66 -20.59
CA SER A 637 29.22 17.74 -21.96
C SER A 637 28.11 16.73 -22.23
N ASP A 638 28.33 15.45 -21.85
CA ASP A 638 27.33 14.39 -21.97
C ASP A 638 26.06 14.73 -21.18
N MET A 639 26.22 15.21 -19.96
CA MET A 639 25.12 15.66 -19.12
C MET A 639 24.33 16.79 -19.79
N LYS A 640 25.01 17.75 -20.41
CA LYS A 640 24.34 18.88 -21.09
C LYS A 640 23.54 18.43 -22.32
N VAL A 641 24.04 17.45 -23.06
CA VAL A 641 23.32 16.84 -24.20
C VAL A 641 22.08 16.10 -23.72
N ALA A 642 22.21 15.27 -22.67
CA ALA A 642 21.09 14.53 -22.10
C ALA A 642 20.02 15.47 -21.50
N LEU A 643 20.46 16.56 -20.85
CA LEU A 643 19.56 17.58 -20.31
C LEU A 643 18.74 18.26 -21.41
N ALA A 644 19.35 18.61 -22.53
CA ALA A 644 18.64 19.20 -23.66
C ALA A 644 17.58 18.23 -24.22
N ALA A 645 17.95 16.98 -24.41
CA ALA A 645 17.03 15.94 -24.87
C ALA A 645 15.85 15.73 -23.91
N LEU A 646 16.10 15.77 -22.57
CA LEU A 646 15.04 15.65 -21.57
C LEU A 646 14.09 16.86 -21.60
N ILE A 647 14.60 18.06 -21.80
CA ILE A 647 13.77 19.28 -21.92
C ILE A 647 12.85 19.14 -23.12
N ASP A 648 13.42 18.85 -24.30
CA ASP A 648 12.66 18.78 -25.56
C ASP A 648 11.55 17.71 -25.49
N ILE A 649 11.87 16.51 -25.00
CA ILE A 649 10.88 15.42 -24.92
C ILE A 649 9.82 15.66 -23.85
N THR A 650 10.16 16.35 -22.73
CA THR A 650 9.19 16.69 -21.68
C THR A 650 8.19 17.74 -22.19
N GLU A 651 8.65 18.72 -22.98
CA GLU A 651 7.79 19.70 -23.62
C GLU A 651 6.89 19.06 -24.70
N GLU A 652 7.42 18.15 -25.50
CA GLU A 652 6.63 17.36 -26.46
C GLU A 652 5.54 16.56 -25.75
N ALA A 653 5.89 15.81 -24.70
CA ALA A 653 4.95 14.98 -23.94
C ALA A 653 3.82 15.80 -23.30
N ALA A 654 4.12 17.00 -22.81
CA ALA A 654 3.11 17.89 -22.21
C ALA A 654 2.05 18.39 -23.22
N CYS A 655 2.35 18.36 -24.52
CA CYS A 655 1.44 18.79 -25.59
C CYS A 655 0.63 17.65 -26.20
N VAL A 656 0.79 16.42 -25.74
CA VAL A 656 0.05 15.26 -26.26
C VAL A 656 -1.38 15.25 -25.74
N ASP A 657 -2.35 15.12 -26.65
CA ASP A 657 -3.76 15.03 -26.32
C ASP A 657 -4.15 13.60 -25.88
N GLY A 658 -5.04 13.52 -24.89
CA GLY A 658 -5.55 12.28 -24.34
C GLY A 658 -4.63 11.68 -23.23
N VAL A 659 -5.23 11.42 -22.05
CA VAL A 659 -4.50 11.04 -20.85
C VAL A 659 -3.72 9.73 -21.00
N GLU A 660 -4.32 8.72 -21.64
CA GLU A 660 -3.64 7.45 -21.94
C GLU A 660 -2.44 7.65 -22.88
N THR A 661 -2.66 8.31 -24.03
CA THR A 661 -1.59 8.56 -25.00
C THR A 661 -0.46 9.36 -24.39
N GLN A 662 -0.79 10.36 -23.60
CA GLN A 662 0.17 11.18 -22.88
C GLN A 662 0.97 10.35 -21.86
N ALA A 663 0.33 9.53 -21.04
CA ALA A 663 0.98 8.65 -20.07
C ALA A 663 1.96 7.67 -20.76
N ARG A 664 1.57 7.10 -21.92
CA ARG A 664 2.45 6.24 -22.70
C ARG A 664 3.68 6.97 -23.23
N VAL A 665 3.54 8.21 -23.70
CA VAL A 665 4.69 9.03 -24.14
C VAL A 665 5.61 9.34 -22.97
N TYR A 666 5.07 9.65 -21.78
CA TYR A 666 5.88 9.82 -20.58
C TYR A 666 6.65 8.54 -20.22
N HIS A 667 5.98 7.40 -20.26
CA HIS A 667 6.60 6.11 -19.96
C HIS A 667 7.69 5.74 -20.96
N GLU A 668 7.37 5.77 -22.25
CA GLU A 668 8.23 5.24 -23.31
C GLU A 668 9.39 6.16 -23.71
N LYS A 669 9.23 7.47 -23.53
CA LYS A 669 10.22 8.46 -23.99
C LYS A 669 10.83 9.28 -22.86
N VAL A 670 10.02 9.81 -21.94
CA VAL A 670 10.52 10.72 -20.89
C VAL A 670 11.30 9.93 -19.81
N VAL A 671 10.78 8.79 -19.34
CA VAL A 671 11.48 7.96 -18.35
C VAL A 671 12.88 7.51 -18.83
N PRO A 672 13.06 7.02 -20.08
CA PRO A 672 14.40 6.71 -20.59
C PRO A 672 15.30 7.96 -20.70
N ALA A 673 14.78 9.11 -21.07
CA ALA A 673 15.56 10.36 -21.12
C ALA A 673 16.01 10.82 -19.71
N MET A 674 15.17 10.62 -18.69
CA MET A 674 15.54 10.85 -17.28
C MET A 674 16.71 9.96 -16.86
N ALA A 675 16.67 8.67 -17.22
CA ALA A 675 17.75 7.72 -16.94
C ALA A 675 19.05 8.11 -17.66
N ALA A 676 18.95 8.58 -18.90
CA ALA A 676 20.09 9.07 -19.68
C ALA A 676 20.74 10.30 -19.03
N LEU A 677 19.97 11.23 -18.46
CA LEU A 677 20.49 12.38 -17.72
C LEU A 677 21.13 11.99 -16.39
N ARG A 678 20.54 11.02 -15.67
CA ARG A 678 21.05 10.53 -14.40
C ARG A 678 22.45 9.92 -14.52
N THR A 679 22.67 9.14 -15.57
CA THR A 679 23.92 8.37 -15.76
C THR A 679 25.20 9.22 -15.68
N PRO A 680 25.39 10.31 -16.44
CA PRO A 680 26.57 11.17 -16.31
C PRO A 680 26.57 11.96 -14.99
N ALA A 681 25.42 12.33 -14.44
CA ALA A 681 25.31 13.05 -13.18
C ALA A 681 25.81 12.22 -11.99
N ASP A 682 25.39 10.94 -11.88
CA ASP A 682 25.82 10.05 -10.81
C ASP A 682 27.33 9.74 -10.91
N LYS A 683 27.91 9.68 -12.14
CA LYS A 683 29.37 9.59 -12.32
C LYS A 683 30.09 10.85 -11.85
N LEU A 684 29.55 12.03 -12.13
CA LEU A 684 30.10 13.30 -11.66
C LEU A 684 30.10 13.42 -10.13
N GLU A 685 29.07 12.89 -9.46
CA GLU A 685 29.03 12.84 -7.99
C GLU A 685 30.23 12.10 -7.40
N MET A 686 30.72 11.07 -8.06
CA MET A 686 31.89 10.28 -7.60
C MET A 686 33.24 10.99 -7.80
N ILE A 687 33.29 12.03 -8.62
CA ILE A 687 34.53 12.72 -9.00
C ILE A 687 34.60 14.12 -8.37
N VAL A 688 33.49 14.83 -8.33
CA VAL A 688 33.42 16.21 -7.86
C VAL A 688 33.68 16.28 -6.36
N ASP A 689 34.41 17.28 -5.93
CA ASP A 689 34.67 17.58 -4.53
C ASP A 689 33.36 17.60 -3.72
N LYS A 690 33.33 16.86 -2.60
CA LYS A 690 32.14 16.73 -1.76
C LYS A 690 31.62 18.08 -1.26
N ASP A 691 32.52 19.04 -0.98
CA ASP A 691 32.15 20.38 -0.51
C ASP A 691 31.50 21.24 -1.61
N LEU A 692 31.70 20.89 -2.87
CA LEU A 692 31.07 21.52 -4.03
C LEU A 692 29.80 20.81 -4.52
N TRP A 693 29.63 19.52 -4.17
CA TRP A 693 28.43 18.79 -4.56
C TRP A 693 27.20 19.39 -3.90
N PRO A 694 26.12 19.70 -4.66
CA PRO A 694 25.11 20.65 -4.22
C PRO A 694 24.04 20.11 -3.26
N PHE A 695 24.04 18.82 -2.98
CA PHE A 695 23.06 18.18 -2.10
C PHE A 695 23.63 16.92 -1.42
N PRO A 696 23.01 16.43 -0.32
CA PRO A 696 23.45 15.23 0.39
C PRO A 696 23.48 13.98 -0.51
N SER A 697 24.54 13.19 -0.38
CA SER A 697 24.69 11.90 -1.05
C SER A 697 23.82 10.82 -0.40
N TYR A 698 23.74 9.64 -1.02
CA TYR A 698 23.09 8.47 -0.41
C TYR A 698 23.71 8.11 0.94
N GLY A 699 25.05 8.15 1.04
CA GLY A 699 25.76 7.89 2.29
C GLY A 699 25.31 8.83 3.42
N ASP A 700 25.13 10.12 3.12
CA ASP A 700 24.64 11.10 4.08
C ASP A 700 23.18 10.85 4.50
N LEU A 701 22.34 10.35 3.59
CA LEU A 701 20.90 10.17 3.83
C LEU A 701 20.58 8.87 4.59
N ILE A 702 21.19 7.74 4.21
CA ILE A 702 20.78 6.42 4.72
C ILE A 702 21.66 5.88 5.85
N PHE A 703 22.81 6.49 6.14
CA PHE A 703 23.70 6.04 7.22
C PHE A 703 23.80 6.99 8.42
N GLU A 704 23.43 8.24 8.28
CA GLU A 704 23.60 9.25 9.33
C GLU A 704 22.30 9.63 10.07
N VAL A 705 21.39 8.63 10.29
CA VAL A 705 20.14 8.82 11.02
C VAL A 705 20.22 8.27 12.43
#